data_645be7f581e80312981721e96d9067d3
#
_entry.id   645be7f581e80312981721e96d9067d3
#
_cell.length_a   1.000
_cell.length_b   1.000
_cell.length_c   1.000
_cell.angle_alpha   90.00
_cell.angle_beta   90.00
_cell.angle_gamma   90.00
#
_symmetry.space_group_name_H-M   'P 1'
#
loop_
_entity.id
_entity.type
_entity.pdbx_description
1 polymer ?
#
loop_
_entity_poly.entity_id
_entity_poly.type
_entity_poly.pdbx_seq_one_letter_code
_entity_poly.pdbx_strand_id
1 'polypeptide(L)'
;LTARSANKLRPSKKAPSAAPPAASGPRDLVGGLWWALLSGALIFPSFPFRAEPASELWALTWFALVPLLWALRSATPRRGFLYGCAAGFVTNLGGFWWIVVVLSEFGQLPDGVSWPLTVVNAAYQGVQFGLFGLFAVFLRRPSGALPGPLLLAAIFTAVEYVFPMIFPWYLGNSQASCLPAVQIADLVGVSGVTFTLVVANAVLFRAAEALTGRARLPVFQVVVGTGLVAAVIAYGFVRIEQVDVAIAKARTLKVGLVEANIGIWEKEARGLDPRDQALTLHKNLLLHQRMSVELEAQDVDLLIWPESSYIPLGDAGAKRDDAFAMGLASDGRVTLWRDLGPAGFQWTHGPSIPGGGVGLRAAGSIREDRVALAGEGARVVLWDGHSFAPVPVEVPPEATPPALLAVAVVEAAGYHTSEDGAPVEIWAVGDAGAVFAGEPDRLRLVSSGTSKTLRGVVMSSARRGVAVGDAGTVVILGPEGGRPLTLPVDVDLHGVWAAPGSLDFIAVGAGGTIVRSDREGWKNETSPVHSTLRAVAGTPDGRLVLAAGDAGVMLRRTRSGEWTREPLPGAGDITTMTIDPAGVALAADRQGRVWRRNIVGAWDRLETPGIGPLTALVALDWVRVLPIPKDARYVRQSAAELPELARYLAAPDDELGLPPGDRGAVQRGFTTPILFGAISWERDAESRERLLYNTAVLLDERGRVVGTYDKVHRLIFGEFIPFGDVFPIFYEWIPAASNFAGGHEVKAFDHDGTRIGVFVCYEDILPAFSTELAAREPELLVNLTNDAWFGRTAEPYLHLQLARMRSVETRKTLVRSTNTGVSAVVDPVGRLLAQTDLDGPETLVHDVALMAERTVYTRTGDLFAQVLLFGVALLVVARRFARRRG
;
A
#
# COMPACT_ATOMS: atom_id res chain seq x y z
N LEU A 1 43.08 57.91 -81.03
CA LEU A 1 41.80 57.60 -81.73
C LEU A 1 41.17 56.33 -81.11
N THR A 2 40.27 56.55 -80.28
CA THR A 2 38.90 56.08 -80.21
C THR A 2 38.64 54.59 -80.35
N ALA A 3 38.15 53.97 -79.30
CA ALA A 3 36.80 53.42 -79.25
C ALA A 3 36.48 52.85 -77.88
N ARG A 4 35.48 53.39 -77.24
CA ARG A 4 34.80 52.88 -76.00
C ARG A 4 34.00 51.65 -76.39
N SER A 5 34.17 50.53 -75.65
CA SER A 5 33.18 49.45 -75.63
C SER A 5 32.47 49.47 -74.30
N ALA A 6 31.18 49.70 -74.31
CA ALA A 6 30.29 49.70 -73.14
C ALA A 6 30.01 48.28 -72.74
N ASN A 7 30.35 47.93 -71.48
CA ASN A 7 30.04 46.65 -70.89
C ASN A 7 28.68 46.79 -70.23
N LYS A 8 27.63 46.13 -70.76
CA LYS A 8 26.28 46.04 -70.20
C LYS A 8 26.29 45.08 -69.02
N LEU A 9 26.17 45.62 -67.85
CA LEU A 9 25.85 44.87 -66.64
C LEU A 9 24.44 44.20 -66.75
N ARG A 10 24.42 42.88 -66.78
CA ARG A 10 23.16 42.11 -66.64
C ARG A 10 22.66 42.22 -65.19
N PRO A 11 21.37 42.46 -64.97
CA PRO A 11 20.82 42.43 -63.59
C PRO A 11 20.84 41.01 -63.05
N SER A 12 21.38 40.81 -61.81
CA SER A 12 21.37 39.57 -61.12
C SER A 12 19.91 39.12 -60.78
N LYS A 13 19.51 37.96 -61.27
CA LYS A 13 18.25 37.37 -60.91
C LYS A 13 18.22 37.16 -59.32
N LYS A 14 17.44 37.97 -58.61
CA LYS A 14 17.07 37.70 -57.27
C LYS A 14 16.45 36.29 -57.23
N ALA A 15 17.02 35.40 -56.43
CA ALA A 15 16.41 34.12 -56.10
C ALA A 15 14.99 34.37 -55.57
N PRO A 16 14.01 33.55 -55.94
CA PRO A 16 12.64 33.75 -55.47
C PRO A 16 12.63 33.58 -53.93
N SER A 17 12.10 34.60 -53.23
CA SER A 17 11.74 34.54 -51.83
C SER A 17 10.90 33.30 -51.62
N ALA A 18 11.37 32.39 -50.77
CA ALA A 18 10.60 31.24 -50.41
C ALA A 18 9.23 31.69 -49.87
N ALA A 19 8.18 31.30 -50.55
CA ALA A 19 6.82 31.58 -50.12
C ALA A 19 6.62 31.05 -48.67
N PRO A 20 5.89 31.78 -47.84
CA PRO A 20 5.56 31.25 -46.49
C PRO A 20 4.86 29.90 -46.64
N PRO A 21 5.13 28.93 -45.75
CA PRO A 21 4.51 27.62 -45.85
C PRO A 21 2.99 27.80 -45.87
N ALA A 22 2.33 27.19 -46.86
CA ALA A 22 0.89 27.21 -47.02
C ALA A 22 0.22 26.83 -45.71
N ALA A 23 -0.84 27.56 -45.35
CA ALA A 23 -1.64 27.25 -44.17
C ALA A 23 -2.10 25.80 -44.27
N SER A 24 -1.55 24.93 -43.40
CA SER A 24 -1.85 23.50 -43.34
C SER A 24 -3.34 23.31 -43.04
N GLY A 25 -4.06 22.58 -43.91
CA GLY A 25 -5.48 22.35 -43.82
C GLY A 25 -5.91 21.51 -42.58
N PRO A 26 -7.22 21.31 -42.36
CA PRO A 26 -7.74 20.52 -41.25
C PRO A 26 -7.19 19.06 -41.21
N ARG A 27 -6.94 18.43 -42.35
CA ARG A 27 -6.37 17.08 -42.47
C ARG A 27 -4.97 16.96 -41.88
N ASP A 28 -4.16 18.01 -41.97
CA ASP A 28 -2.80 18.04 -41.41
C ASP A 28 -2.85 18.14 -39.86
N LEU A 29 -3.89 18.80 -39.30
CA LEU A 29 -4.10 18.90 -37.87
C LEU A 29 -4.44 17.52 -37.28
N VAL A 30 -5.36 16.81 -37.90
CA VAL A 30 -5.80 15.47 -37.46
C VAL A 30 -4.65 14.46 -37.50
N GLY A 31 -3.88 14.46 -38.61
CA GLY A 31 -2.71 13.59 -38.77
C GLY A 31 -1.63 13.84 -37.70
N GLY A 32 -1.36 15.12 -37.36
CA GLY A 32 -0.42 15.47 -36.31
C GLY A 32 -0.90 15.05 -34.90
N LEU A 33 -2.21 15.15 -34.64
CA LEU A 33 -2.81 14.74 -33.39
C LEU A 33 -2.66 13.22 -33.14
N TRP A 34 -2.90 12.41 -34.18
CA TRP A 34 -2.72 10.95 -34.04
C TRP A 34 -1.29 10.55 -33.68
N TRP A 35 -0.28 11.19 -34.27
CA TRP A 35 1.10 10.97 -33.89
C TRP A 35 1.41 11.41 -32.47
N ALA A 36 0.81 12.50 -32.00
CA ALA A 36 0.96 12.97 -30.63
C ALA A 36 0.33 11.97 -29.62
N LEU A 37 -0.90 11.53 -29.90
CA LEU A 37 -1.59 10.52 -29.06
C LEU A 37 -0.81 9.20 -29.00
N LEU A 38 -0.26 8.74 -30.15
CA LEU A 38 0.59 7.56 -30.20
C LEU A 38 1.84 7.72 -29.32
N SER A 39 2.46 8.90 -29.30
CA SER A 39 3.60 9.16 -28.42
C SER A 39 3.22 9.00 -26.95
N GLY A 40 2.12 9.59 -26.52
CA GLY A 40 1.63 9.41 -25.14
C GLY A 40 1.32 7.96 -24.80
N ALA A 41 0.68 7.23 -25.74
CA ALA A 41 0.37 5.82 -25.57
C ALA A 41 1.61 4.92 -25.49
N LEU A 42 2.76 5.35 -26.01
CA LEU A 42 4.04 4.64 -25.87
C LEU A 42 4.81 5.02 -24.61
N ILE A 43 4.58 6.22 -24.05
CA ILE A 43 5.31 6.68 -22.85
C ILE A 43 4.74 6.07 -21.57
N PHE A 44 3.42 6.11 -21.35
CA PHE A 44 2.88 5.68 -20.04
C PHE A 44 3.20 4.21 -19.69
N PRO A 45 3.20 3.22 -20.63
CA PRO A 45 3.55 1.85 -20.27
C PRO A 45 5.04 1.64 -19.96
N SER A 46 5.87 2.67 -20.12
CA SER A 46 7.28 2.62 -19.70
C SER A 46 7.46 2.76 -18.19
N PHE A 47 6.37 3.05 -17.48
CA PHE A 47 6.24 3.03 -16.03
C PHE A 47 5.36 1.86 -15.61
N PRO A 48 5.37 1.44 -14.34
CA PRO A 48 4.42 0.46 -13.83
C PRO A 48 2.99 0.89 -14.15
N PHE A 49 2.23 0.05 -14.80
CA PHE A 49 0.84 0.34 -15.22
C PHE A 49 -0.17 -0.69 -14.72
N ARG A 50 0.31 -1.73 -14.01
CA ARG A 50 -0.48 -2.74 -13.30
C ARG A 50 0.01 -2.87 -11.87
N ALA A 51 -0.84 -3.39 -11.01
CA ALA A 51 -0.51 -3.73 -9.62
C ALA A 51 0.28 -5.05 -9.56
N GLU A 52 1.36 -5.16 -10.32
CA GLU A 52 2.21 -6.34 -10.45
C GLU A 52 3.68 -5.92 -10.55
N PRO A 53 4.62 -6.68 -9.99
CA PRO A 53 6.05 -6.41 -10.16
C PRO A 53 6.46 -6.41 -11.63
N ALA A 54 7.41 -5.53 -11.99
CA ALA A 54 8.02 -5.46 -13.32
C ALA A 54 7.00 -5.33 -14.48
N SER A 55 5.87 -4.65 -14.24
CA SER A 55 4.87 -4.42 -15.30
C SER A 55 5.28 -3.37 -16.32
N GLU A 56 6.36 -2.62 -16.10
CA GLU A 56 6.85 -1.56 -16.98
C GLU A 56 7.54 -2.06 -18.24
N LEU A 57 7.24 -1.42 -19.35
CA LEU A 57 7.89 -1.63 -20.65
C LEU A 57 8.95 -0.55 -20.91
N TRP A 58 9.95 -0.43 -20.04
CA TRP A 58 10.95 0.64 -19.99
C TRP A 58 11.63 0.93 -21.34
N ALA A 59 11.81 -0.09 -22.20
CA ALA A 59 12.46 0.05 -23.50
C ALA A 59 11.67 0.96 -24.48
N LEU A 60 10.36 1.13 -24.28
CA LEU A 60 9.54 1.97 -25.16
C LEU A 60 9.99 3.42 -25.13
N THR A 61 10.45 3.95 -24.01
CA THR A 61 10.83 5.35 -23.86
C THR A 61 12.01 5.74 -24.78
N TRP A 62 12.83 4.77 -25.21
CA TRP A 62 13.94 5.04 -26.15
C TRP A 62 13.49 5.52 -27.53
N PHE A 63 12.21 5.31 -27.89
CA PHE A 63 11.66 5.76 -29.19
C PHE A 63 10.26 6.39 -29.08
N ALA A 64 9.68 6.45 -27.87
CA ALA A 64 8.30 6.89 -27.64
C ALA A 64 8.04 8.36 -28.01
N LEU A 65 9.07 9.24 -28.01
CA LEU A 65 8.94 10.64 -28.44
C LEU A 65 9.06 10.82 -29.95
N VAL A 66 9.50 9.81 -30.70
CA VAL A 66 9.65 9.92 -32.19
C VAL A 66 8.34 10.31 -32.87
N PRO A 67 7.17 9.73 -32.53
CA PRO A 67 5.88 10.16 -33.12
C PRO A 67 5.55 11.62 -32.81
N LEU A 68 5.79 12.11 -31.59
CA LEU A 68 5.58 13.51 -31.24
C LEU A 68 6.49 14.42 -32.06
N LEU A 69 7.79 14.11 -32.16
CA LEU A 69 8.74 14.88 -33.01
C LEU A 69 8.30 14.88 -34.46
N TRP A 70 7.71 13.78 -34.93
CA TRP A 70 7.14 13.71 -36.29
C TRP A 70 5.94 14.64 -36.48
N ALA A 71 5.06 14.75 -35.49
CA ALA A 71 3.96 15.71 -35.48
C ALA A 71 4.48 17.16 -35.47
N LEU A 72 5.51 17.42 -34.65
CA LEU A 72 6.08 18.75 -34.48
C LEU A 72 6.79 19.27 -35.74
N ARG A 73 7.32 18.43 -36.65
CA ARG A 73 8.16 18.81 -37.81
C ARG A 73 7.53 19.85 -38.74
N SER A 74 6.20 19.84 -38.89
CA SER A 74 5.43 20.76 -39.75
C SER A 74 4.52 21.70 -38.98
N ALA A 75 4.49 21.59 -37.63
CA ALA A 75 3.58 22.36 -36.78
C ALA A 75 3.98 23.85 -36.69
N THR A 76 3.01 24.71 -36.45
CA THR A 76 3.24 26.07 -35.93
C THR A 76 3.45 25.99 -34.41
N PRO A 77 4.02 27.03 -33.75
CA PRO A 77 4.20 27.01 -32.30
C PRO A 77 2.92 26.72 -31.52
N ARG A 78 1.76 27.27 -31.92
CA ARG A 78 0.45 26.96 -31.29
C ARG A 78 0.03 25.51 -31.48
N ARG A 79 0.21 24.95 -32.69
CA ARG A 79 -0.04 23.53 -32.96
C ARG A 79 0.95 22.63 -32.23
N GLY A 80 2.22 23.04 -32.12
CA GLY A 80 3.24 22.34 -31.34
C GLY A 80 2.85 22.21 -29.86
N PHE A 81 2.32 23.29 -29.29
CA PHE A 81 1.75 23.27 -27.93
C PHE A 81 0.59 22.26 -27.82
N LEU A 82 -0.39 22.32 -28.74
CA LEU A 82 -1.55 21.41 -28.71
C LEU A 82 -1.14 19.94 -28.88
N TYR A 83 -0.20 19.65 -29.80
CA TYR A 83 0.28 18.26 -29.97
C TYR A 83 1.04 17.78 -28.75
N GLY A 84 1.86 18.62 -28.14
CA GLY A 84 2.51 18.30 -26.87
C GLY A 84 1.49 18.03 -25.77
N CYS A 85 0.50 18.92 -25.56
CA CYS A 85 -0.57 18.71 -24.60
C CYS A 85 -1.32 17.40 -24.84
N ALA A 86 -1.62 17.04 -26.10
CA ALA A 86 -2.30 15.78 -26.42
C ALA A 86 -1.44 14.55 -26.05
N ALA A 87 -0.14 14.58 -26.36
CA ALA A 87 0.79 13.51 -25.96
C ALA A 87 0.88 13.42 -24.42
N GLY A 88 1.10 14.54 -23.75
CA GLY A 88 1.21 14.60 -22.29
C GLY A 88 -0.10 14.24 -21.57
N PHE A 89 -1.25 14.59 -22.13
CA PHE A 89 -2.56 14.19 -21.61
C PHE A 89 -2.71 12.67 -21.59
N VAL A 90 -2.41 11.99 -22.70
CA VAL A 90 -2.49 10.52 -22.77
C VAL A 90 -1.46 9.88 -21.84
N THR A 91 -0.24 10.42 -21.79
CA THR A 91 0.80 9.93 -20.85
C THR A 91 0.32 9.99 -19.41
N ASN A 92 -0.19 11.14 -18.98
CA ASN A 92 -0.58 11.34 -17.57
C ASN A 92 -1.91 10.66 -17.25
N LEU A 93 -2.87 10.61 -18.17
CA LEU A 93 -4.11 9.89 -17.93
C LEU A 93 -3.86 8.37 -17.79
N GLY A 94 -2.97 7.81 -18.64
CA GLY A 94 -2.59 6.40 -18.56
C GLY A 94 -1.71 6.08 -17.34
N GLY A 95 -0.76 6.95 -16.98
CA GLY A 95 0.15 6.74 -15.84
C GLY A 95 -0.45 7.06 -14.47
N PHE A 96 -1.44 7.98 -14.41
CA PHE A 96 -2.03 8.47 -13.16
C PHE A 96 -3.54 8.22 -13.05
N TRP A 97 -4.06 7.22 -13.76
CA TRP A 97 -5.48 6.85 -13.66
C TRP A 97 -5.89 6.47 -12.23
N TRP A 98 -4.95 5.95 -11.43
CA TRP A 98 -5.16 5.56 -10.05
C TRP A 98 -5.56 6.75 -9.13
N ILE A 99 -5.35 8.00 -9.53
CA ILE A 99 -5.84 9.19 -8.80
C ILE A 99 -7.36 9.12 -8.60
N VAL A 100 -8.11 8.49 -9.52
CA VAL A 100 -9.54 8.31 -9.33
C VAL A 100 -9.83 7.48 -8.06
N VAL A 101 -9.02 6.46 -7.78
CA VAL A 101 -9.15 5.63 -6.57
C VAL A 101 -8.87 6.45 -5.31
N VAL A 102 -7.81 7.26 -5.33
CA VAL A 102 -7.51 8.17 -4.21
C VAL A 102 -8.67 9.13 -3.94
N LEU A 103 -9.25 9.71 -4.98
CA LEU A 103 -10.34 10.68 -4.84
C LEU A 103 -11.66 10.01 -4.41
N SER A 104 -11.98 8.82 -4.92
CA SER A 104 -13.24 8.14 -4.61
C SER A 104 -13.19 7.38 -3.28
N GLU A 105 -12.14 6.58 -3.04
CA GLU A 105 -12.04 5.75 -1.84
C GLU A 105 -11.54 6.54 -0.64
N PHE A 106 -10.50 7.36 -0.84
CA PHE A 106 -9.91 8.12 0.23
C PHE A 106 -10.58 9.50 0.41
N GLY A 107 -10.73 10.25 -0.68
CA GLY A 107 -11.39 11.56 -0.67
C GLY A 107 -12.92 11.48 -0.50
N GLN A 108 -13.50 10.27 -0.53
CA GLN A 108 -14.93 9.99 -0.47
C GLN A 108 -15.76 10.81 -1.47
N LEU A 109 -15.13 11.19 -2.59
CA LEU A 109 -15.81 11.93 -3.64
C LEU A 109 -16.58 10.96 -4.56
N PRO A 110 -17.80 11.33 -5.00
CA PRO A 110 -18.53 10.53 -5.97
C PRO A 110 -17.74 10.37 -7.28
N ASP A 111 -17.85 9.23 -7.95
CA ASP A 111 -17.18 8.96 -9.23
C ASP A 111 -17.41 10.06 -10.28
N GLY A 112 -18.62 10.66 -10.29
CA GLY A 112 -18.97 11.79 -11.16
C GLY A 112 -18.13 13.05 -10.93
N VAL A 113 -17.38 13.15 -9.81
CA VAL A 113 -16.45 14.23 -9.48
C VAL A 113 -15.00 13.72 -9.60
N SER A 114 -14.73 12.51 -9.15
CA SER A 114 -13.38 11.93 -9.13
C SER A 114 -12.78 11.77 -10.54
N TRP A 115 -13.56 11.26 -11.51
CA TRP A 115 -13.10 11.15 -12.90
C TRP A 115 -12.81 12.50 -13.57
N PRO A 116 -13.71 13.52 -13.54
CA PRO A 116 -13.40 14.85 -14.05
C PRO A 116 -12.12 15.47 -13.45
N LEU A 117 -11.91 15.34 -12.12
CA LEU A 117 -10.71 15.86 -11.47
C LEU A 117 -9.45 15.14 -11.95
N THR A 118 -9.51 13.81 -12.12
CA THR A 118 -8.40 13.02 -12.68
C THR A 118 -8.07 13.46 -14.11
N VAL A 119 -9.09 13.71 -14.94
CA VAL A 119 -8.93 14.23 -16.32
C VAL A 119 -8.31 15.63 -16.30
N VAL A 120 -8.75 16.52 -15.40
CA VAL A 120 -8.18 17.88 -15.25
C VAL A 120 -6.72 17.79 -14.82
N ASN A 121 -6.37 16.91 -13.86
CA ASN A 121 -4.99 16.68 -13.45
C ASN A 121 -4.12 16.20 -14.63
N ALA A 122 -4.60 15.22 -15.40
CA ALA A 122 -3.89 14.72 -16.58
C ALA A 122 -3.69 15.83 -17.66
N ALA A 123 -4.69 16.68 -17.85
CA ALA A 123 -4.61 17.83 -18.73
C ALA A 123 -3.60 18.87 -18.24
N TYR A 124 -3.60 19.18 -16.93
CA TYR A 124 -2.65 20.09 -16.31
C TYR A 124 -1.20 19.59 -16.46
N GLN A 125 -0.94 18.36 -16.04
CA GLN A 125 0.41 17.79 -16.17
C GLN A 125 0.83 17.61 -17.63
N GLY A 126 -0.11 17.42 -18.55
CA GLY A 126 0.13 17.37 -20.00
C GLY A 126 0.66 18.67 -20.60
N VAL A 127 0.46 19.81 -19.93
CA VAL A 127 1.00 21.14 -20.36
C VAL A 127 2.53 21.12 -20.43
N GLN A 128 3.22 20.35 -19.61
CA GLN A 128 4.66 20.15 -19.69
C GLN A 128 5.11 19.78 -21.11
N PHE A 129 4.48 18.75 -21.70
CA PHE A 129 4.76 18.34 -23.08
C PHE A 129 4.32 19.41 -24.09
N GLY A 130 3.26 20.16 -23.77
CA GLY A 130 2.83 21.31 -24.57
C GLY A 130 3.90 22.40 -24.66
N LEU A 131 4.51 22.75 -23.52
CA LEU A 131 5.61 23.70 -23.46
C LEU A 131 6.84 23.21 -24.23
N PHE A 132 7.19 21.93 -24.09
CA PHE A 132 8.22 21.31 -24.92
C PHE A 132 7.91 21.49 -26.41
N GLY A 133 6.71 21.13 -26.87
CA GLY A 133 6.28 21.27 -28.26
C GLY A 133 6.30 22.72 -28.77
N LEU A 134 5.86 23.67 -27.92
CA LEU A 134 5.92 25.11 -28.19
C LEU A 134 7.36 25.57 -28.45
N PHE A 135 8.27 25.29 -27.49
CA PHE A 135 9.65 25.78 -27.55
C PHE A 135 10.46 25.03 -28.62
N ALA A 136 10.25 23.74 -28.83
CA ALA A 136 10.90 23.00 -29.93
C ALA A 136 10.58 23.60 -31.32
N VAL A 137 9.32 23.99 -31.53
CA VAL A 137 8.88 24.62 -32.76
C VAL A 137 9.31 26.09 -32.85
N PHE A 138 9.26 26.83 -31.71
CA PHE A 138 9.68 28.22 -31.66
C PHE A 138 11.18 28.40 -31.99
N LEU A 139 12.03 27.48 -31.54
CA LEU A 139 13.49 27.48 -31.73
C LEU A 139 13.94 26.77 -33.00
N ARG A 140 13.04 26.56 -33.98
CA ARG A 140 13.42 26.02 -35.32
C ARG A 140 14.57 26.74 -35.93
N ARG A 141 15.38 26.00 -36.71
CA ARG A 141 16.45 26.54 -37.54
C ARG A 141 15.89 27.43 -38.63
N PRO A 142 16.70 28.34 -39.22
CA PRO A 142 16.31 29.13 -40.40
C PRO A 142 15.82 28.26 -41.57
N SER A 143 16.33 27.03 -41.70
CA SER A 143 15.91 26.04 -42.71
C SER A 143 14.49 25.46 -42.48
N GLY A 144 13.79 25.84 -41.43
CA GLY A 144 12.48 25.29 -41.07
C GLY A 144 12.55 23.97 -40.28
N ALA A 145 13.72 23.33 -40.18
CA ALA A 145 13.90 22.08 -39.43
C ALA A 145 13.84 22.30 -37.91
N LEU A 146 13.39 21.27 -37.17
CA LEU A 146 13.45 21.26 -35.70
C LEU A 146 14.91 21.42 -35.19
N PRO A 147 15.12 21.83 -33.93
CA PRO A 147 16.44 21.87 -33.31
C PRO A 147 17.19 20.55 -33.42
N GLY A 148 18.51 20.57 -33.27
CA GLY A 148 19.31 19.34 -33.20
C GLY A 148 19.02 18.51 -31.93
N PRO A 149 19.49 17.25 -31.91
CA PRO A 149 19.19 16.32 -30.80
C PRO A 149 19.53 16.90 -29.43
N LEU A 150 20.70 17.49 -29.24
CA LEU A 150 21.12 18.07 -27.97
C LEU A 150 20.24 19.24 -27.51
N LEU A 151 19.81 20.12 -28.44
CA LEU A 151 18.96 21.26 -28.10
C LEU A 151 17.51 20.80 -27.83
N LEU A 152 17.00 19.78 -28.52
CA LEU A 152 15.69 19.18 -28.19
C LEU A 152 15.71 18.58 -26.79
N ALA A 153 16.77 17.85 -26.44
CA ALA A 153 16.95 17.30 -25.10
C ALA A 153 17.05 18.39 -24.03
N ALA A 154 17.83 19.46 -24.31
CA ALA A 154 17.93 20.60 -23.40
C ALA A 154 16.57 21.28 -23.15
N ILE A 155 15.75 21.46 -24.21
CA ILE A 155 14.41 22.04 -24.07
C ILE A 155 13.52 21.16 -23.24
N PHE A 156 13.50 19.83 -23.50
CA PHE A 156 12.64 18.90 -22.74
C PHE A 156 13.05 18.88 -21.27
N THR A 157 14.32 18.65 -20.97
CA THR A 157 14.85 18.59 -19.60
C THR A 157 14.64 19.91 -18.83
N ALA A 158 14.84 21.06 -19.49
CA ALA A 158 14.60 22.37 -18.88
C ALA A 158 13.12 22.59 -18.53
N VAL A 159 12.20 22.17 -19.40
CA VAL A 159 10.76 22.26 -19.16
C VAL A 159 10.35 21.30 -18.06
N GLU A 160 10.84 20.05 -18.08
CA GLU A 160 10.57 19.04 -17.06
C GLU A 160 11.02 19.50 -15.68
N TYR A 161 12.20 20.09 -15.59
CA TYR A 161 12.77 20.58 -14.32
C TYR A 161 11.95 21.73 -13.69
N VAL A 162 11.43 22.66 -14.50
CA VAL A 162 10.77 23.87 -13.99
C VAL A 162 9.26 23.74 -13.85
N PHE A 163 8.65 22.74 -14.51
CA PHE A 163 7.20 22.57 -14.47
C PHE A 163 6.73 22.07 -13.10
N PRO A 164 5.80 22.78 -12.44
CA PRO A 164 5.31 22.36 -11.11
C PRO A 164 4.36 21.16 -11.25
N MET A 165 4.89 19.98 -10.97
CA MET A 165 4.11 18.73 -10.95
C MET A 165 3.56 18.47 -9.56
N ILE A 166 2.34 17.94 -9.48
CA ILE A 166 1.73 17.52 -8.20
C ILE A 166 2.48 16.27 -7.69
N PHE A 167 2.69 15.29 -8.57
CA PHE A 167 3.57 14.15 -8.33
C PHE A 167 4.77 14.30 -9.27
N PRO A 168 5.96 14.65 -8.76
CA PRO A 168 7.13 14.83 -9.60
C PRO A 168 7.62 13.48 -10.12
N TRP A 169 7.43 13.27 -11.39
CA TRP A 169 7.99 12.17 -12.14
C TRP A 169 8.79 12.69 -13.32
N TYR A 170 9.89 12.04 -13.63
CA TYR A 170 10.77 12.42 -14.71
C TYR A 170 10.81 11.31 -15.76
N LEU A 171 10.93 11.66 -17.04
CA LEU A 171 11.02 10.66 -18.10
C LEU A 171 12.16 9.67 -17.84
N GLY A 172 13.25 10.14 -17.23
CA GLY A 172 14.39 9.33 -16.83
C GLY A 172 14.06 8.22 -15.82
N ASN A 173 13.05 8.40 -14.97
CA ASN A 173 12.62 7.38 -14.00
C ASN A 173 12.11 6.11 -14.69
N SER A 174 11.62 6.20 -15.94
CA SER A 174 11.21 5.02 -16.71
C SER A 174 12.33 4.00 -16.90
N GLN A 175 13.60 4.41 -16.70
CA GLN A 175 14.78 3.57 -16.88
C GLN A 175 15.27 2.89 -15.59
N ALA A 176 14.55 2.96 -14.47
CA ALA A 176 15.00 2.39 -13.20
C ALA A 176 15.39 0.90 -13.32
N SER A 177 14.77 0.15 -14.23
CA SER A 177 15.10 -1.25 -14.51
C SER A 177 16.21 -1.43 -15.56
N CYS A 178 16.63 -0.36 -16.25
CA CYS A 178 17.77 -0.38 -17.19
C CYS A 178 19.04 0.15 -16.50
N LEU A 179 19.64 -0.67 -15.65
CA LEU A 179 20.74 -0.25 -14.76
C LEU A 179 21.86 0.53 -15.48
N PRO A 180 22.39 0.13 -16.66
CA PRO A 180 23.44 0.90 -17.30
C PRO A 180 23.02 2.31 -17.70
N ALA A 181 21.72 2.52 -18.01
CA ALA A 181 21.25 3.83 -18.44
C ALA A 181 21.10 4.83 -17.28
N VAL A 182 20.79 4.35 -16.08
CA VAL A 182 20.54 5.23 -14.92
C VAL A 182 21.79 5.65 -14.18
N GLN A 183 22.94 4.98 -14.39
CA GLN A 183 24.16 5.26 -13.63
C GLN A 183 24.66 6.71 -13.77
N ILE A 184 24.36 7.38 -14.91
CA ILE A 184 24.72 8.79 -15.14
C ILE A 184 24.08 9.74 -14.09
N ALA A 185 23.07 9.25 -13.35
CA ALA A 185 22.38 10.04 -12.35
C ALA A 185 23.30 10.39 -11.16
N ASP A 186 24.37 9.65 -10.91
CA ASP A 186 25.36 10.00 -9.87
C ASP A 186 26.23 11.23 -10.26
N LEU A 187 26.18 11.64 -11.53
CA LEU A 187 26.86 12.85 -12.00
C LEU A 187 25.91 14.05 -12.11
N VAL A 188 24.73 13.84 -12.70
CA VAL A 188 23.84 14.94 -13.16
C VAL A 188 22.34 14.70 -12.81
N GLY A 189 22.06 13.81 -11.88
CA GLY A 189 20.71 13.45 -11.43
C GLY A 189 19.87 12.77 -12.50
N VAL A 190 18.61 12.49 -12.18
CA VAL A 190 17.63 11.89 -13.10
C VAL A 190 17.47 12.72 -14.39
N SER A 191 17.70 14.03 -14.34
CA SER A 191 17.67 14.94 -15.48
C SER A 191 18.67 14.54 -16.58
N GLY A 192 19.81 13.94 -16.23
CA GLY A 192 20.78 13.40 -17.18
C GLY A 192 20.26 12.16 -17.92
N VAL A 193 19.50 11.32 -17.26
CA VAL A 193 18.83 10.16 -17.86
C VAL A 193 17.76 10.64 -18.85
N THR A 194 16.88 11.58 -18.43
CA THR A 194 15.91 12.23 -19.32
C THR A 194 16.58 12.82 -20.55
N PHE A 195 17.66 13.59 -20.35
CA PHE A 195 18.41 14.20 -21.45
C PHE A 195 18.89 13.16 -22.46
N THR A 196 19.48 12.06 -21.98
CA THR A 196 19.98 10.95 -22.81
C THR A 196 18.87 10.29 -23.63
N LEU A 197 17.72 10.02 -23.01
CA LEU A 197 16.55 9.44 -23.69
C LEU A 197 16.04 10.36 -24.80
N VAL A 198 15.94 11.66 -24.53
CA VAL A 198 15.48 12.61 -25.55
C VAL A 198 16.49 12.76 -26.71
N VAL A 199 17.81 12.70 -26.43
CA VAL A 199 18.84 12.64 -27.49
C VAL A 199 18.63 11.39 -28.34
N ALA A 200 18.43 10.21 -27.75
CA ALA A 200 18.20 8.97 -28.50
C ALA A 200 16.98 9.09 -29.43
N ASN A 201 15.84 9.54 -28.86
CA ASN A 201 14.61 9.79 -29.64
C ASN A 201 14.83 10.77 -30.80
N ALA A 202 15.55 11.86 -30.54
CA ALA A 202 15.83 12.87 -31.58
C ALA A 202 16.77 12.35 -32.67
N VAL A 203 17.73 11.48 -32.32
CA VAL A 203 18.60 10.78 -33.30
C VAL A 203 17.76 9.85 -34.18
N LEU A 204 16.92 9.02 -33.56
CA LEU A 204 15.99 8.11 -34.27
C LEU A 204 15.03 8.87 -35.18
N PHE A 205 14.50 10.01 -34.71
CA PHE A 205 13.67 10.88 -35.51
C PHE A 205 14.42 11.41 -36.76
N ARG A 206 15.69 11.84 -36.60
CA ARG A 206 16.51 12.29 -37.73
C ARG A 206 16.82 11.18 -38.74
N ALA A 207 17.06 9.97 -38.24
CA ALA A 207 17.21 8.79 -39.09
C ALA A 207 15.92 8.51 -39.90
N ALA A 208 14.76 8.55 -39.23
CA ALA A 208 13.46 8.37 -39.88
C ALA A 208 13.13 9.44 -40.94
N GLU A 209 13.48 10.72 -40.71
CA GLU A 209 13.34 11.77 -41.68
C GLU A 209 14.20 11.49 -42.96
N ALA A 210 15.43 11.00 -42.77
CA ALA A 210 16.33 10.66 -43.86
C ALA A 210 15.85 9.42 -44.65
N LEU A 211 15.46 8.35 -43.95
CA LEU A 211 14.94 7.11 -44.56
C LEU A 211 13.68 7.36 -45.40
N THR A 212 12.84 8.30 -44.96
CA THR A 212 11.62 8.68 -45.71
C THR A 212 11.89 9.66 -46.85
N GLY A 213 13.16 10.00 -47.14
CA GLY A 213 13.57 10.92 -48.23
C GLY A 213 13.19 12.39 -47.98
N ARG A 214 12.76 12.73 -46.75
CA ARG A 214 12.27 14.10 -46.43
C ARG A 214 13.37 15.07 -46.02
N ALA A 215 14.53 14.57 -45.61
CA ALA A 215 15.70 15.37 -45.29
C ALA A 215 16.97 14.58 -45.54
N ARG A 216 18.10 15.29 -45.72
CA ARG A 216 19.42 14.63 -45.68
C ARG A 216 19.78 14.31 -44.26
N LEU A 217 20.39 13.14 -44.03
CA LEU A 217 20.85 12.73 -42.72
C LEU A 217 21.89 13.73 -42.18
N PRO A 218 21.68 14.38 -41.03
CA PRO A 218 22.67 15.28 -40.44
C PRO A 218 23.73 14.45 -39.71
N VAL A 219 24.64 13.82 -40.49
CA VAL A 219 25.60 12.81 -40.03
C VAL A 219 26.31 13.24 -38.75
N PHE A 220 26.85 14.47 -38.71
CA PHE A 220 27.55 14.97 -37.51
C PHE A 220 26.67 14.92 -36.24
N GLN A 221 25.41 15.36 -36.34
CA GLN A 221 24.51 15.36 -35.17
C GLN A 221 24.09 13.96 -34.74
N VAL A 222 23.91 13.06 -35.72
CA VAL A 222 23.59 11.64 -35.44
C VAL A 222 24.80 10.97 -34.78
N VAL A 223 26.01 11.18 -35.31
CA VAL A 223 27.23 10.62 -34.71
C VAL A 223 27.45 11.14 -33.30
N VAL A 224 27.34 12.45 -33.07
CA VAL A 224 27.50 13.04 -31.72
C VAL A 224 26.42 12.53 -30.77
N GLY A 225 25.14 12.50 -31.18
CA GLY A 225 24.06 12.04 -30.35
C GLY A 225 24.18 10.54 -30.04
N THR A 226 24.45 9.69 -31.01
CA THR A 226 24.69 8.25 -30.81
C THR A 226 25.92 8.01 -29.94
N GLY A 227 27.02 8.77 -30.18
CA GLY A 227 28.22 8.70 -29.36
C GLY A 227 27.96 9.05 -27.90
N LEU A 228 27.15 10.08 -27.62
CA LEU A 228 26.74 10.43 -26.27
C LEU A 228 25.97 9.29 -25.57
N VAL A 229 24.96 8.76 -26.26
CA VAL A 229 24.18 7.64 -25.72
C VAL A 229 25.08 6.44 -25.43
N ALA A 230 25.95 6.08 -26.38
CA ALA A 230 26.89 4.97 -26.18
C ALA A 230 27.86 5.23 -25.01
N ALA A 231 28.34 6.47 -24.86
CA ALA A 231 29.20 6.85 -23.75
C ALA A 231 28.51 6.76 -22.40
N VAL A 232 27.22 7.16 -22.30
CA VAL A 232 26.42 7.02 -21.06
C VAL A 232 26.23 5.55 -20.71
N ILE A 233 25.90 4.70 -21.67
CA ILE A 233 25.73 3.26 -21.43
C ILE A 233 27.06 2.61 -21.05
N ALA A 234 28.16 2.95 -21.74
CA ALA A 234 29.50 2.45 -21.39
C ALA A 234 29.94 2.88 -19.98
N TYR A 235 29.72 4.16 -19.65
CA TYR A 235 29.90 4.67 -18.30
C TYR A 235 29.12 3.83 -17.29
N GLY A 236 27.86 3.53 -17.58
CA GLY A 236 26.99 2.75 -16.71
C GLY A 236 27.55 1.36 -16.41
N PHE A 237 28.04 0.62 -17.40
CA PHE A 237 28.65 -0.69 -17.16
C PHE A 237 29.90 -0.59 -16.28
N VAL A 238 30.79 0.35 -16.57
CA VAL A 238 32.01 0.55 -15.78
C VAL A 238 31.65 0.97 -14.33
N ARG A 239 30.66 1.86 -14.20
CA ARG A 239 30.27 2.38 -12.89
C ARG A 239 29.62 1.32 -12.02
N ILE A 240 28.79 0.44 -12.58
CA ILE A 240 28.19 -0.70 -11.89
C ILE A 240 29.30 -1.57 -11.28
N GLU A 241 30.32 -1.94 -12.07
CA GLU A 241 31.43 -2.78 -11.58
C GLU A 241 32.21 -2.10 -10.44
N GLN A 242 32.47 -0.78 -10.57
CA GLN A 242 33.16 -0.01 -9.51
C GLN A 242 32.36 -0.01 -8.21
N VAL A 243 31.03 0.19 -8.30
CA VAL A 243 30.16 0.24 -7.12
C VAL A 243 29.99 -1.16 -6.51
N ASP A 244 29.92 -2.21 -7.33
CA ASP A 244 29.88 -3.61 -6.84
C ASP A 244 31.12 -3.97 -6.01
N VAL A 245 32.30 -3.52 -6.46
CA VAL A 245 33.54 -3.68 -5.68
C VAL A 245 33.50 -2.90 -4.36
N ALA A 246 32.85 -1.73 -4.35
CA ALA A 246 32.70 -0.93 -3.13
C ALA A 246 31.68 -1.58 -2.17
N ILE A 247 30.55 -2.06 -2.67
CA ILE A 247 29.54 -2.81 -1.89
C ILE A 247 30.19 -4.03 -1.21
N ALA A 248 30.98 -4.81 -1.94
CA ALA A 248 31.63 -6.01 -1.41
C ALA A 248 32.64 -5.73 -0.28
N LYS A 249 33.09 -4.49 -0.13
CA LYS A 249 34.02 -4.05 0.93
C LYS A 249 33.34 -3.26 2.04
N ALA A 250 32.08 -2.88 1.85
CA ALA A 250 31.34 -2.08 2.82
C ALA A 250 31.02 -2.88 4.08
N ARG A 251 30.89 -2.18 5.21
CA ARG A 251 30.24 -2.75 6.40
C ARG A 251 28.80 -3.07 6.05
N THR A 252 28.24 -4.08 6.68
CA THR A 252 26.84 -4.45 6.54
C THR A 252 26.08 -4.21 7.84
N LEU A 253 24.81 -3.90 7.72
CA LEU A 253 23.84 -3.82 8.81
C LEU A 253 22.68 -4.74 8.44
N LYS A 254 22.26 -5.60 9.34
CA LYS A 254 21.14 -6.50 9.14
C LYS A 254 19.87 -5.82 9.57
N VAL A 255 18.99 -5.50 8.62
CA VAL A 255 17.73 -4.79 8.89
C VAL A 255 16.55 -5.74 8.85
N GLY A 256 15.57 -5.50 9.73
CA GLY A 256 14.29 -6.18 9.76
C GLY A 256 13.15 -5.17 9.52
N LEU A 257 12.38 -5.36 8.45
CA LEU A 257 11.27 -4.50 8.09
C LEU A 257 9.95 -5.16 8.49
N VAL A 258 9.07 -4.36 9.05
CA VAL A 258 7.71 -4.75 9.38
C VAL A 258 6.74 -4.10 8.40
N GLU A 259 5.99 -4.90 7.68
CA GLU A 259 4.85 -4.46 6.88
C GLU A 259 3.57 -5.04 7.48
N ALA A 260 2.87 -4.23 8.26
CA ALA A 260 1.66 -4.68 8.96
C ALA A 260 0.43 -4.75 8.05
N ASN A 261 0.48 -4.09 6.89
CA ASN A 261 -0.56 -4.06 5.86
C ASN A 261 -1.95 -3.66 6.40
N ILE A 262 -1.97 -2.60 7.20
CA ILE A 262 -3.17 -2.08 7.84
C ILE A 262 -3.80 -1.04 6.91
N GLY A 263 -5.11 -1.18 6.64
CA GLY A 263 -5.87 -0.22 5.83
C GLY A 263 -5.83 1.19 6.41
N ILE A 264 -5.98 2.23 5.58
CA ILE A 264 -5.82 3.61 6.03
C ILE A 264 -6.87 4.01 7.08
N TRP A 265 -8.10 3.55 6.94
CA TRP A 265 -9.18 3.81 7.89
C TRP A 265 -8.94 3.11 9.22
N GLU A 266 -8.43 1.87 9.16
CA GLU A 266 -8.04 1.09 10.34
C GLU A 266 -6.79 1.70 11.01
N LYS A 267 -5.84 2.20 10.23
CA LYS A 267 -4.61 2.78 10.72
C LYS A 267 -4.83 4.06 11.51
N GLU A 268 -5.63 4.96 10.99
CA GLU A 268 -5.90 6.25 11.61
C GLU A 268 -7.16 6.21 12.49
N ALA A 269 -7.93 5.13 12.40
CA ALA A 269 -9.20 4.93 13.11
C ALA A 269 -10.15 6.14 12.99
N ARG A 270 -10.12 6.83 11.83
CA ARG A 270 -10.93 8.01 11.56
C ARG A 270 -12.41 7.66 11.48
N GLY A 271 -13.25 8.52 12.05
CA GLY A 271 -14.71 8.36 12.02
C GLY A 271 -15.24 7.34 13.02
N LEU A 272 -14.37 6.69 13.78
CA LEU A 272 -14.75 5.84 14.91
C LEU A 272 -14.96 6.71 16.15
N ASP A 273 -15.79 6.21 17.09
CA ASP A 273 -15.84 6.85 18.40
C ASP A 273 -14.48 6.73 19.12
N PRO A 274 -14.21 7.55 20.15
CA PRO A 274 -12.90 7.56 20.82
C PRO A 274 -12.49 6.21 21.40
N ARG A 275 -13.47 5.38 21.68
CA ARG A 275 -13.29 4.06 22.25
C ARG A 275 -12.80 3.06 21.19
N ASP A 276 -13.51 2.94 20.06
CA ASP A 276 -13.12 2.10 18.92
C ASP A 276 -11.82 2.57 18.28
N GLN A 277 -11.57 3.88 18.31
CA GLN A 277 -10.31 4.46 17.85
C GLN A 277 -9.11 3.94 18.67
N ALA A 278 -9.17 4.05 20.01
CA ALA A 278 -8.11 3.57 20.88
C ALA A 278 -7.84 2.08 20.67
N LEU A 279 -8.91 1.35 20.47
CA LEU A 279 -8.95 -0.05 20.19
C LEU A 279 -8.16 -0.46 19.00
N THR A 280 -8.50 0.15 17.90
CA THR A 280 -7.89 -0.11 16.60
C THR A 280 -6.40 0.25 16.63
N LEU A 281 -6.06 1.40 17.21
CA LEU A 281 -4.68 1.83 17.38
C LEU A 281 -3.85 0.84 18.21
N HIS A 282 -4.47 0.28 19.24
CA HIS A 282 -3.84 -0.72 20.07
C HIS A 282 -3.59 -2.05 19.35
N LYS A 283 -4.57 -2.54 18.56
CA LYS A 283 -4.39 -3.72 17.70
C LYS A 283 -3.21 -3.51 16.75
N ASN A 284 -3.16 -2.33 16.13
CA ASN A 284 -2.11 -1.98 15.19
C ASN A 284 -0.72 -2.02 15.84
N LEU A 285 -0.58 -1.43 17.02
CA LEU A 285 0.67 -1.46 17.77
C LEU A 285 1.09 -2.88 18.13
N LEU A 286 0.17 -3.68 18.65
CA LEU A 286 0.45 -5.07 19.03
C LEU A 286 0.88 -5.94 17.85
N LEU A 287 0.30 -5.73 16.66
CA LEU A 287 0.72 -6.42 15.44
C LEU A 287 2.18 -6.10 15.11
N HIS A 288 2.56 -4.83 15.12
CA HIS A 288 3.95 -4.42 14.89
C HIS A 288 4.91 -5.01 15.93
N GLN A 289 4.51 -5.01 17.21
CA GLN A 289 5.33 -5.58 18.29
C GLN A 289 5.56 -7.08 18.10
N ARG A 290 4.52 -7.85 17.77
CA ARG A 290 4.65 -9.30 17.52
C ARG A 290 5.60 -9.59 16.36
N MET A 291 5.44 -8.88 15.24
CA MET A 291 6.33 -9.03 14.09
C MET A 291 7.78 -8.68 14.46
N SER A 292 7.98 -7.70 15.35
CA SER A 292 9.32 -7.31 15.81
C SER A 292 9.99 -8.38 16.66
N VAL A 293 9.26 -9.03 17.57
CA VAL A 293 9.79 -10.16 18.37
C VAL A 293 10.27 -11.31 17.46
N GLU A 294 9.52 -11.59 16.40
CA GLU A 294 9.89 -12.63 15.43
C GLU A 294 11.11 -12.26 14.57
N LEU A 295 11.29 -10.96 14.30
CA LEU A 295 12.48 -10.44 13.61
C LEU A 295 13.71 -10.42 14.52
N GLU A 296 13.56 -10.05 15.80
CA GLU A 296 14.65 -10.09 16.78
C GLU A 296 15.25 -11.50 16.90
N ALA A 297 14.41 -12.54 16.86
CA ALA A 297 14.87 -13.94 16.86
C ALA A 297 15.73 -14.32 15.63
N GLN A 298 15.82 -13.45 14.61
CA GLN A 298 16.65 -13.63 13.43
C GLN A 298 17.95 -12.80 13.50
N ASP A 299 18.31 -12.27 14.68
CA ASP A 299 19.52 -11.47 14.94
C ASP A 299 19.61 -10.25 14.01
N VAL A 300 18.55 -9.47 13.90
CA VAL A 300 18.56 -8.19 13.17
C VAL A 300 19.20 -7.08 14.03
N ASP A 301 19.96 -6.20 13.40
CA ASP A 301 20.65 -5.08 14.07
C ASP A 301 19.72 -3.85 14.23
N LEU A 302 18.75 -3.67 13.31
CA LEU A 302 17.83 -2.55 13.30
C LEU A 302 16.47 -2.98 12.80
N LEU A 303 15.44 -2.72 13.59
CA LEU A 303 14.04 -2.87 13.17
C LEU A 303 13.54 -1.58 12.52
N ILE A 304 12.68 -1.71 11.52
CA ILE A 304 12.12 -0.57 10.81
C ILE A 304 10.62 -0.77 10.66
N TRP A 305 9.82 0.12 11.27
CA TRP A 305 8.38 0.18 11.08
C TRP A 305 8.02 1.33 10.14
N PRO A 306 6.93 1.21 9.40
CA PRO A 306 6.53 2.21 8.41
C PRO A 306 6.04 3.53 9.02
N GLU A 307 5.67 4.45 8.14
CA GLU A 307 5.08 5.76 8.47
C GLU A 307 3.84 5.61 9.34
N SER A 308 3.71 6.47 10.36
CA SER A 308 2.58 6.52 11.31
C SER A 308 2.20 5.16 11.90
N SER A 309 3.17 4.28 12.10
CA SER A 309 2.97 2.97 12.71
C SER A 309 2.66 3.07 14.20
N TYR A 310 3.06 4.18 14.82
CA TYR A 310 2.73 4.51 16.18
C TYR A 310 1.88 5.79 16.26
N ILE A 311 0.66 5.62 16.71
CA ILE A 311 -0.21 6.73 17.10
C ILE A 311 -0.41 6.61 18.59
N PRO A 312 -0.06 7.64 19.38
CA PRO A 312 -0.08 7.55 20.82
C PRO A 312 -1.46 7.18 21.36
N LEU A 313 -1.49 6.14 22.15
CA LEU A 313 -2.60 5.81 22.99
C LEU A 313 -2.48 6.67 24.24
N GLY A 314 -3.52 7.42 24.58
CA GLY A 314 -3.52 8.15 25.86
C GLY A 314 -3.38 7.16 27.02
N ASP A 315 -3.05 7.69 28.22
CA ASP A 315 -2.95 6.97 29.51
C ASP A 315 -4.21 6.19 29.86
N ALA A 316 -4.38 5.08 29.22
CA ALA A 316 -5.44 4.19 29.51
C ALA A 316 -4.81 2.94 30.09
N GLY A 317 -4.78 2.83 31.40
CA GLY A 317 -4.32 1.65 32.10
C GLY A 317 -4.98 0.40 31.52
N ALA A 318 -4.28 -0.26 30.61
CA ALA A 318 -4.77 -1.47 29.97
C ALA A 318 -4.75 -2.59 31.01
N LYS A 319 -5.91 -3.06 31.37
CA LYS A 319 -5.98 -4.33 32.09
C LYS A 319 -5.58 -5.44 31.12
N ARG A 320 -4.61 -6.26 31.49
CA ARG A 320 -4.17 -7.47 30.76
C ARG A 320 -5.23 -8.58 30.68
N ASP A 321 -6.49 -8.27 30.87
CA ASP A 321 -7.54 -9.26 31.06
C ASP A 321 -8.26 -9.69 29.77
N ASP A 322 -7.86 -9.17 28.61
CA ASP A 322 -8.62 -9.38 27.38
C ASP A 322 -8.25 -10.71 26.73
N ALA A 323 -9.23 -11.58 26.57
CA ALA A 323 -9.11 -12.81 25.81
C ALA A 323 -9.30 -12.53 24.31
N PHE A 324 -8.43 -13.07 23.44
CA PHE A 324 -8.59 -12.92 21.98
C PHE A 324 -9.42 -14.05 21.37
N ALA A 325 -9.64 -15.13 22.09
CA ALA A 325 -10.47 -16.23 21.66
C ALA A 325 -11.20 -16.88 22.84
N MET A 326 -12.37 -17.41 22.52
CA MET A 326 -13.18 -18.22 23.43
C MET A 326 -13.25 -19.65 22.88
N GLY A 327 -12.99 -20.63 23.75
CA GLY A 327 -13.17 -22.04 23.46
C GLY A 327 -14.31 -22.61 24.25
N LEU A 328 -15.08 -23.51 23.65
CA LEU A 328 -16.11 -24.31 24.31
C LEU A 328 -15.65 -25.76 24.39
N ALA A 329 -15.47 -26.29 25.56
CA ALA A 329 -15.08 -27.68 25.75
C ALA A 329 -16.31 -28.64 25.70
N SER A 330 -16.07 -29.91 25.39
CA SER A 330 -17.11 -30.94 25.27
C SER A 330 -17.86 -31.22 26.59
N ASP A 331 -17.23 -30.87 27.70
CA ASP A 331 -17.88 -30.93 29.06
C ASP A 331 -18.66 -29.65 29.39
N GLY A 332 -18.78 -28.72 28.43
CA GLY A 332 -19.53 -27.48 28.57
C GLY A 332 -18.81 -26.35 29.30
N ARG A 333 -17.53 -26.51 29.60
CA ARG A 333 -16.72 -25.42 30.16
C ARG A 333 -16.28 -24.45 29.06
N VAL A 334 -16.29 -23.17 29.43
CA VAL A 334 -15.74 -22.10 28.58
C VAL A 334 -14.29 -21.89 28.97
N THR A 335 -13.46 -21.66 27.95
CA THR A 335 -12.06 -21.27 28.11
C THR A 335 -11.83 -19.94 27.43
N LEU A 336 -11.07 -19.05 28.05
CA LEU A 336 -10.68 -17.75 27.50
C LEU A 336 -9.16 -17.76 27.26
N TRP A 337 -8.76 -17.42 26.03
CA TRP A 337 -7.39 -17.47 25.55
C TRP A 337 -6.82 -16.06 25.45
N ARG A 338 -5.65 -15.85 26.08
CA ARG A 338 -4.96 -14.58 26.12
C ARG A 338 -3.57 -14.70 25.52
N ASP A 339 -3.17 -13.70 24.75
CA ASP A 339 -1.81 -13.53 24.29
C ASP A 339 -1.11 -12.50 25.18
N LEU A 340 -0.18 -12.94 25.99
CA LEU A 340 0.57 -12.09 26.90
C LEU A 340 1.89 -11.59 26.27
N GLY A 341 2.02 -11.63 24.96
CA GLY A 341 3.25 -11.26 24.26
C GLY A 341 4.42 -12.16 24.64
N PRO A 342 5.57 -11.61 25.10
CA PRO A 342 6.74 -12.40 25.49
C PRO A 342 6.51 -13.37 26.66
N ALA A 343 5.52 -13.09 27.52
CA ALA A 343 5.12 -14.01 28.59
C ALA A 343 4.36 -15.23 28.06
N GLY A 344 4.11 -15.29 26.74
CA GLY A 344 3.49 -16.44 26.09
C GLY A 344 1.99 -16.43 26.08
N PHE A 345 1.40 -17.60 25.80
CA PHE A 345 -0.03 -17.81 25.75
C PHE A 345 -0.54 -18.35 27.09
N GLN A 346 -1.60 -17.76 27.58
CA GLN A 346 -2.33 -18.26 28.74
C GLN A 346 -3.79 -18.55 28.38
N TRP A 347 -4.34 -19.51 29.02
CA TRP A 347 -5.76 -19.76 29.00
C TRP A 347 -6.30 -19.80 30.45
N THR A 348 -7.54 -19.40 30.60
CA THR A 348 -8.24 -19.43 31.89
C THR A 348 -9.64 -20.00 31.68
N HIS A 349 -10.24 -20.51 32.77
CA HIS A 349 -11.66 -20.84 32.75
C HIS A 349 -12.48 -19.55 32.62
N GLY A 350 -13.40 -19.53 31.67
CA GLY A 350 -14.41 -18.48 31.53
C GLY A 350 -15.53 -18.67 32.59
N PRO A 351 -16.48 -17.74 32.60
CA PRO A 351 -17.62 -17.83 33.52
C PRO A 351 -18.53 -19.04 33.23
N SER A 352 -19.27 -19.45 34.24
CA SER A 352 -20.21 -20.56 34.13
C SER A 352 -21.43 -20.18 33.29
N ILE A 353 -21.88 -21.13 32.47
CA ILE A 353 -23.09 -20.97 31.65
C ILE A 353 -24.33 -21.35 32.52
N PRO A 354 -25.36 -20.51 32.58
CA PRO A 354 -26.61 -20.82 33.26
C PRO A 354 -27.23 -22.15 32.79
N GLY A 355 -27.50 -23.05 33.69
CA GLY A 355 -28.00 -24.40 33.36
C GLY A 355 -26.93 -25.37 32.86
N GLY A 356 -25.63 -25.03 33.00
CA GLY A 356 -24.49 -25.79 32.50
C GLY A 356 -24.25 -25.63 30.98
N GLY A 357 -23.06 -25.95 30.53
CA GLY A 357 -22.68 -25.84 29.08
C GLY A 357 -22.73 -27.16 28.30
N VAL A 358 -23.07 -28.28 28.99
CA VAL A 358 -23.15 -29.61 28.34
C VAL A 358 -24.21 -29.58 27.23
N GLY A 359 -23.87 -30.15 26.08
CA GLY A 359 -24.74 -30.15 24.88
C GLY A 359 -24.60 -28.93 23.99
N LEU A 360 -23.91 -27.85 24.40
CA LEU A 360 -23.55 -26.77 23.49
C LEU A 360 -22.36 -27.20 22.59
N ARG A 361 -22.39 -26.85 21.29
CA ARG A 361 -21.44 -27.39 20.30
C ARG A 361 -20.94 -26.36 19.34
N ALA A 362 -21.59 -25.21 19.21
CA ALA A 362 -21.28 -24.17 18.28
C ALA A 362 -21.02 -22.85 18.97
N ALA A 363 -20.17 -22.02 18.41
CA ALA A 363 -19.91 -20.67 18.85
C ALA A 363 -19.81 -19.74 17.65
N GLY A 364 -20.37 -18.53 17.77
CA GLY A 364 -20.25 -17.45 16.80
C GLY A 364 -20.12 -16.11 17.52
N SER A 365 -19.30 -15.24 17.03
CA SER A 365 -19.08 -13.90 17.61
C SER A 365 -19.10 -12.83 16.53
N ILE A 366 -19.35 -11.60 16.95
CA ILE A 366 -19.12 -10.41 16.15
C ILE A 366 -18.27 -9.40 16.92
N ARG A 367 -18.30 -9.46 18.23
CA ARG A 367 -17.52 -8.64 19.16
C ARG A 367 -17.20 -9.44 20.44
N GLU A 368 -16.25 -8.95 21.22
CA GLU A 368 -15.86 -9.59 22.50
C GLU A 368 -17.02 -9.74 23.50
N ASP A 369 -17.98 -8.83 23.44
CA ASP A 369 -19.17 -8.77 24.30
C ASP A 369 -20.43 -9.38 23.65
N ARG A 370 -20.30 -9.97 22.46
CA ARG A 370 -21.42 -10.57 21.71
C ARG A 370 -21.01 -11.91 21.10
N VAL A 371 -21.02 -12.93 21.96
CA VAL A 371 -20.75 -14.32 21.57
C VAL A 371 -21.96 -15.19 21.82
N ALA A 372 -22.51 -15.79 20.79
CA ALA A 372 -23.57 -16.77 20.92
C ALA A 372 -23.00 -18.20 20.98
N LEU A 373 -23.49 -19.02 21.90
CA LEU A 373 -23.26 -20.46 21.93
C LEU A 373 -24.58 -21.17 21.65
N ALA A 374 -24.54 -22.22 20.85
CA ALA A 374 -25.72 -22.97 20.46
C ALA A 374 -25.51 -24.51 20.59
N GLY A 375 -26.56 -25.28 20.70
CA GLY A 375 -26.45 -26.72 20.85
C GLY A 375 -27.74 -27.50 20.89
N GLU A 376 -27.72 -28.60 21.65
CA GLU A 376 -28.85 -29.56 21.79
C GLU A 376 -30.11 -28.91 22.31
N GLY A 377 -31.28 -29.38 21.85
CA GLY A 377 -32.59 -28.93 22.34
C GLY A 377 -32.92 -27.49 21.95
N ALA A 378 -32.41 -27.00 20.79
CA ALA A 378 -32.55 -25.62 20.31
C ALA A 378 -32.06 -24.58 21.34
N ARG A 379 -31.09 -24.94 22.18
CA ARG A 379 -30.57 -24.06 23.22
C ARG A 379 -29.59 -23.06 22.63
N VAL A 380 -29.79 -21.79 22.99
CA VAL A 380 -28.86 -20.68 22.65
C VAL A 380 -28.61 -19.85 23.92
N VAL A 381 -27.37 -19.45 24.12
CA VAL A 381 -26.95 -18.49 25.16
C VAL A 381 -26.08 -17.42 24.56
N LEU A 382 -26.22 -16.21 25.06
CA LEU A 382 -25.43 -15.06 24.60
C LEU A 382 -24.53 -14.55 25.71
N TRP A 383 -23.28 -14.29 25.38
CA TRP A 383 -22.30 -13.62 26.22
C TRP A 383 -22.34 -12.10 25.99
N ASP A 384 -22.41 -11.34 27.08
CA ASP A 384 -22.45 -9.86 27.08
C ASP A 384 -21.14 -9.18 27.50
N GLY A 385 -20.03 -9.92 27.48
CA GLY A 385 -18.73 -9.45 27.97
C GLY A 385 -18.48 -9.79 29.47
N HIS A 386 -19.51 -10.13 30.24
CA HIS A 386 -19.42 -10.40 31.67
C HIS A 386 -20.09 -11.72 32.11
N SER A 387 -21.22 -12.02 31.51
CA SER A 387 -22.06 -13.18 31.87
C SER A 387 -22.78 -13.78 30.68
N PHE A 388 -23.20 -15.03 30.80
CA PHE A 388 -24.07 -15.66 29.80
C PHE A 388 -25.53 -15.50 30.17
N ALA A 389 -26.35 -15.08 29.23
CA ALA A 389 -27.79 -15.04 29.33
C ALA A 389 -28.45 -16.04 28.35
N PRO A 390 -29.52 -16.77 28.77
CA PRO A 390 -30.26 -17.62 27.83
C PRO A 390 -31.02 -16.76 26.83
N VAL A 391 -30.98 -17.18 25.54
CA VAL A 391 -31.76 -16.57 24.46
C VAL A 391 -33.00 -17.41 24.19
N PRO A 392 -34.22 -16.86 24.29
CA PRO A 392 -35.43 -17.59 24.01
C PRO A 392 -35.53 -18.03 22.54
N VAL A 393 -35.77 -19.33 22.31
CA VAL A 393 -35.95 -19.89 20.97
C VAL A 393 -37.37 -20.42 20.82
N GLU A 394 -38.14 -19.87 19.89
CA GLU A 394 -39.53 -20.30 19.63
C GLU A 394 -39.52 -21.57 18.76
N VAL A 395 -39.64 -22.73 19.43
CA VAL A 395 -39.86 -24.02 18.77
C VAL A 395 -41.37 -24.27 18.66
N PRO A 396 -41.91 -24.66 17.51
CA PRO A 396 -43.35 -25.01 17.38
C PRO A 396 -43.74 -26.09 18.42
N PRO A 397 -44.90 -25.98 19.07
CA PRO A 397 -45.27 -26.85 20.21
C PRO A 397 -45.30 -28.36 19.87
N GLU A 398 -45.50 -28.73 18.64
CA GLU A 398 -45.59 -30.13 18.18
C GLU A 398 -44.22 -30.64 17.65
N ALA A 399 -43.18 -29.76 17.55
CA ALA A 399 -41.88 -30.12 17.01
C ALA A 399 -40.91 -30.53 18.14
N THR A 400 -40.14 -31.57 17.91
CA THR A 400 -39.00 -31.89 18.78
C THR A 400 -37.92 -30.82 18.60
N PRO A 401 -37.43 -30.17 19.66
CA PRO A 401 -36.39 -29.16 19.55
C PRO A 401 -35.14 -29.72 18.87
N PRO A 402 -34.70 -29.18 17.76
CA PRO A 402 -33.54 -29.68 17.00
C PRO A 402 -32.22 -29.42 17.72
N ALA A 403 -31.18 -30.20 17.40
CA ALA A 403 -29.82 -29.80 17.73
C ALA A 403 -29.35 -28.70 16.78
N LEU A 404 -28.82 -27.61 17.33
CA LEU A 404 -28.21 -26.54 16.62
C LEU A 404 -26.70 -26.80 16.44
N LEU A 405 -26.21 -26.83 15.23
CA LEU A 405 -24.85 -27.28 14.89
C LEU A 405 -23.91 -26.13 14.54
N ALA A 406 -24.48 -24.99 14.16
CA ALA A 406 -23.71 -23.78 13.90
C ALA A 406 -24.51 -22.53 14.28
N VAL A 407 -23.80 -21.46 14.65
CA VAL A 407 -24.38 -20.17 15.01
C VAL A 407 -23.50 -19.03 14.50
N ALA A 408 -24.13 -18.00 13.98
CA ALA A 408 -23.49 -16.75 13.58
C ALA A 408 -24.18 -15.57 14.30
N VAL A 409 -23.40 -14.57 14.61
CA VAL A 409 -23.87 -13.29 15.16
C VAL A 409 -23.52 -12.21 14.17
N VAL A 410 -24.47 -11.33 13.88
CA VAL A 410 -24.30 -10.21 12.96
C VAL A 410 -24.96 -8.96 13.53
N GLU A 411 -24.49 -7.78 13.15
CA GLU A 411 -25.15 -6.54 13.56
C GLU A 411 -26.50 -6.40 12.87
N ALA A 412 -27.49 -5.89 13.62
CA ALA A 412 -28.83 -5.67 13.09
C ALA A 412 -28.83 -4.60 11.98
N ALA A 413 -29.71 -4.75 11.00
CA ALA A 413 -29.76 -3.86 9.85
C ALA A 413 -30.07 -2.41 10.25
N GLY A 414 -29.22 -1.48 9.84
CA GLY A 414 -29.37 -0.03 10.08
C GLY A 414 -28.50 0.54 11.21
N TYR A 415 -27.72 -0.31 11.88
CA TYR A 415 -26.73 0.11 12.88
C TYR A 415 -25.33 0.00 12.31
N HIS A 416 -24.45 0.90 12.73
CA HIS A 416 -23.02 0.86 12.42
C HIS A 416 -22.23 0.36 13.62
N THR A 417 -21.11 -0.27 13.37
CA THR A 417 -20.26 -1.04 14.32
C THR A 417 -19.77 -0.29 15.55
N SER A 418 -20.05 0.98 15.71
CA SER A 418 -19.40 1.85 16.67
C SER A 418 -20.21 2.20 17.93
N GLU A 419 -21.44 1.75 18.06
CA GLU A 419 -22.26 2.09 19.23
C GLU A 419 -22.24 0.98 20.27
N ASP A 420 -21.82 1.29 21.51
CA ASP A 420 -22.00 0.42 22.68
C ASP A 420 -23.47 0.04 22.79
N GLY A 421 -23.73 -1.28 22.71
CA GLY A 421 -25.09 -1.79 22.78
C GLY A 421 -25.84 -1.86 21.46
N ALA A 422 -25.17 -1.67 20.29
CA ALA A 422 -25.79 -1.89 18.99
C ALA A 422 -26.47 -3.27 18.96
N PRO A 423 -27.76 -3.36 18.55
CA PRO A 423 -28.48 -4.62 18.52
C PRO A 423 -27.84 -5.60 17.55
N VAL A 424 -27.80 -6.86 17.93
CA VAL A 424 -27.28 -7.94 17.09
C VAL A 424 -28.41 -8.89 16.72
N GLU A 425 -28.28 -9.51 15.53
CA GLU A 425 -29.10 -10.64 15.12
C GLU A 425 -28.30 -11.93 15.26
N ILE A 426 -28.95 -12.97 15.75
CA ILE A 426 -28.38 -14.31 15.91
C ILE A 426 -29.04 -15.22 14.89
N TRP A 427 -28.24 -15.96 14.13
CA TRP A 427 -28.66 -16.98 13.18
C TRP A 427 -28.10 -18.33 13.59
N ALA A 428 -28.96 -19.28 13.91
CA ALA A 428 -28.58 -20.62 14.34
C ALA A 428 -29.17 -21.67 13.42
N VAL A 429 -28.40 -22.65 13.01
CA VAL A 429 -28.79 -23.69 12.05
C VAL A 429 -28.48 -25.08 12.61
N GLY A 430 -29.23 -26.09 12.15
CA GLY A 430 -29.08 -27.44 12.71
C GLY A 430 -29.80 -28.54 11.95
N ASP A 431 -30.20 -29.54 12.73
CA ASP A 431 -30.84 -30.75 12.22
C ASP A 431 -32.13 -30.48 11.45
N ALA A 432 -32.46 -31.34 10.51
CA ALA A 432 -33.68 -31.31 9.69
C ALA A 432 -33.92 -29.96 8.99
N GLY A 433 -32.83 -29.22 8.64
CA GLY A 433 -32.91 -27.94 7.98
C GLY A 433 -33.38 -26.79 8.88
N ALA A 434 -33.31 -26.95 10.18
CA ALA A 434 -33.72 -25.93 11.16
C ALA A 434 -32.87 -24.68 11.00
N VAL A 435 -33.54 -23.51 10.91
CA VAL A 435 -32.92 -22.19 10.95
C VAL A 435 -33.73 -21.33 11.92
N PHE A 436 -33.06 -20.79 12.92
CA PHE A 436 -33.65 -19.81 13.85
C PHE A 436 -32.91 -18.49 13.70
N ALA A 437 -33.65 -17.40 13.65
CA ALA A 437 -33.07 -16.06 13.53
C ALA A 437 -33.86 -15.02 14.33
N GLY A 438 -33.19 -13.99 14.78
CA GLY A 438 -33.77 -12.86 15.49
C GLY A 438 -32.80 -12.16 16.42
N GLU A 439 -33.35 -11.21 17.18
CA GLU A 439 -32.59 -10.47 18.21
C GLU A 439 -32.45 -11.32 19.49
N PRO A 440 -31.54 -10.92 20.43
CA PRO A 440 -31.31 -11.67 21.66
C PRO A 440 -32.52 -11.86 22.57
N ASP A 441 -33.57 -11.08 22.41
CA ASP A 441 -34.82 -11.20 23.13
C ASP A 441 -35.66 -12.41 22.66
N ARG A 442 -35.51 -12.81 21.35
CA ARG A 442 -36.28 -13.91 20.80
C ARG A 442 -35.80 -14.38 19.42
N LEU A 443 -35.49 -15.67 19.28
CA LEU A 443 -35.23 -16.30 17.99
C LEU A 443 -36.49 -17.03 17.48
N ARG A 444 -36.82 -16.85 16.24
CA ARG A 444 -37.95 -17.45 15.54
C ARG A 444 -37.50 -18.43 14.46
N LEU A 445 -38.31 -19.47 14.25
CA LEU A 445 -38.09 -20.40 13.15
C LEU A 445 -38.25 -19.67 11.80
N VAL A 446 -37.24 -19.80 10.96
CA VAL A 446 -37.19 -19.25 9.60
C VAL A 446 -37.19 -20.41 8.63
N SER A 447 -37.96 -20.32 7.55
CA SER A 447 -38.00 -21.37 6.51
C SER A 447 -36.63 -21.44 5.80
N SER A 448 -36.00 -22.62 5.82
CA SER A 448 -34.77 -22.91 5.06
C SER A 448 -35.03 -23.42 3.64
N GLY A 449 -36.26 -23.90 3.37
CA GLY A 449 -36.61 -24.58 2.12
C GLY A 449 -35.96 -25.97 1.94
N THR A 450 -35.38 -26.54 2.99
CA THR A 450 -34.74 -27.88 2.97
C THR A 450 -35.01 -28.65 4.26
N SER A 451 -34.96 -29.97 4.18
CA SER A 451 -34.99 -30.87 5.35
C SER A 451 -33.62 -31.50 5.62
N LYS A 452 -32.59 -31.10 4.89
CA LYS A 452 -31.21 -31.58 5.09
C LYS A 452 -30.61 -30.88 6.30
N THR A 453 -29.79 -31.60 7.06
CA THR A 453 -29.04 -31.03 8.20
C THR A 453 -28.11 -29.94 7.75
N LEU A 454 -28.15 -28.77 8.40
CA LEU A 454 -27.26 -27.65 8.16
C LEU A 454 -26.17 -27.64 9.23
N ARG A 455 -24.90 -27.65 8.79
CA ARG A 455 -23.72 -27.85 9.66
C ARG A 455 -22.87 -26.60 9.84
N GLY A 456 -22.99 -25.66 8.96
CA GLY A 456 -22.23 -24.39 9.03
C GLY A 456 -23.12 -23.21 8.63
N VAL A 457 -22.88 -22.06 9.25
CA VAL A 457 -23.56 -20.80 8.90
C VAL A 457 -22.60 -19.64 9.04
N VAL A 458 -22.69 -18.71 8.09
CA VAL A 458 -22.00 -17.43 8.16
C VAL A 458 -22.94 -16.34 7.63
N MET A 459 -22.95 -15.20 8.29
CA MET A 459 -23.65 -14.00 7.85
C MET A 459 -22.58 -12.96 7.44
N SER A 460 -22.59 -12.54 6.18
CA SER A 460 -21.74 -11.44 5.72
C SER A 460 -22.36 -10.07 6.02
N SER A 461 -23.66 -10.00 6.24
CA SER A 461 -24.41 -8.83 6.72
C SER A 461 -25.77 -9.29 7.28
N ALA A 462 -26.49 -8.42 7.99
CA ALA A 462 -27.85 -8.71 8.49
C ALA A 462 -28.83 -9.14 7.37
N ARG A 463 -28.56 -8.83 6.15
CA ARG A 463 -29.44 -9.13 5.00
C ARG A 463 -28.95 -10.28 4.13
N ARG A 464 -27.78 -10.85 4.43
CA ARG A 464 -27.17 -11.87 3.57
C ARG A 464 -26.24 -12.81 4.34
N GLY A 465 -26.52 -14.08 4.19
CA GLY A 465 -25.67 -15.14 4.70
C GLY A 465 -25.83 -16.42 3.90
N VAL A 466 -25.07 -17.44 4.32
CA VAL A 466 -25.11 -18.78 3.71
C VAL A 466 -25.06 -19.81 4.83
N ALA A 467 -25.92 -20.82 4.75
CA ALA A 467 -25.80 -22.06 5.51
C ALA A 467 -25.44 -23.22 4.59
N VAL A 468 -24.59 -24.14 5.07
CA VAL A 468 -24.15 -25.33 4.34
C VAL A 468 -24.41 -26.59 5.13
N GLY A 469 -24.56 -27.72 4.46
CA GLY A 469 -24.89 -28.97 5.15
C GLY A 469 -24.77 -30.23 4.30
N ASP A 470 -25.55 -31.24 4.66
CA ASP A 470 -25.51 -32.58 4.09
C ASP A 470 -25.79 -32.60 2.59
N ALA A 471 -25.16 -33.52 1.87
CA ALA A 471 -25.35 -33.76 0.43
C ALA A 471 -25.26 -32.46 -0.42
N GLY A 472 -24.21 -31.67 -0.22
CA GLY A 472 -23.94 -30.44 -0.98
C GLY A 472 -24.97 -29.32 -0.76
N THR A 473 -25.78 -29.40 0.29
CA THR A 473 -26.82 -28.42 0.55
C THR A 473 -26.22 -27.05 0.87
N VAL A 474 -26.69 -26.05 0.15
CA VAL A 474 -26.42 -24.63 0.42
C VAL A 474 -27.72 -23.88 0.47
N VAL A 475 -27.88 -23.07 1.50
CA VAL A 475 -29.05 -22.20 1.68
C VAL A 475 -28.58 -20.76 1.75
N ILE A 476 -29.06 -19.91 0.87
CA ILE A 476 -28.86 -18.46 0.98
C ILE A 476 -29.87 -17.94 2.00
N LEU A 477 -29.35 -17.27 3.02
CA LEU A 477 -30.12 -16.70 4.12
C LEU A 477 -30.32 -15.19 3.94
N GLY A 478 -31.49 -14.70 4.29
CA GLY A 478 -31.84 -13.28 4.26
C GLY A 478 -33.13 -12.99 5.02
N PRO A 479 -33.59 -11.72 5.06
CA PRO A 479 -34.75 -11.28 5.85
C PRO A 479 -36.07 -12.03 5.51
N GLU A 480 -36.21 -12.50 4.27
CA GLU A 480 -37.39 -13.22 3.79
C GLU A 480 -37.31 -14.74 4.02
N GLY A 481 -36.21 -15.22 4.63
CA GLY A 481 -35.97 -16.64 4.87
C GLY A 481 -34.85 -17.23 4.05
N GLY A 482 -34.76 -18.56 4.03
CA GLY A 482 -33.74 -19.31 3.32
C GLY A 482 -34.19 -19.77 1.93
N ARG A 483 -33.28 -19.70 0.96
CA ARG A 483 -33.47 -20.23 -0.39
C ARG A 483 -32.40 -21.29 -0.67
N PRO A 484 -32.78 -22.57 -0.80
CA PRO A 484 -31.84 -23.62 -1.10
C PRO A 484 -31.31 -23.49 -2.53
N LEU A 485 -30.02 -23.81 -2.71
CA LEU A 485 -29.35 -23.92 -3.99
C LEU A 485 -28.83 -25.34 -4.18
N THR A 486 -28.87 -25.83 -5.40
CA THR A 486 -28.24 -27.10 -5.77
C THR A 486 -26.84 -26.81 -6.29
N LEU A 487 -25.83 -27.34 -5.63
CA LEU A 487 -24.44 -27.29 -6.09
C LEU A 487 -24.12 -28.48 -7.00
N PRO A 488 -23.03 -28.38 -7.81
CA PRO A 488 -22.55 -29.49 -8.61
C PRO A 488 -21.77 -30.53 -7.78
N VAL A 489 -21.93 -30.55 -6.46
CA VAL A 489 -21.31 -31.48 -5.52
C VAL A 489 -22.38 -32.14 -4.66
N ASP A 490 -22.26 -33.45 -4.44
CA ASP A 490 -23.17 -34.25 -3.62
C ASP A 490 -22.39 -34.88 -2.44
N VAL A 491 -21.74 -34.00 -1.65
CA VAL A 491 -20.96 -34.39 -0.48
C VAL A 491 -21.30 -33.46 0.69
N ASP A 492 -21.12 -33.97 1.90
CA ASP A 492 -21.40 -33.18 3.11
C ASP A 492 -20.43 -32.01 3.23
N LEU A 493 -20.99 -30.80 3.37
CA LEU A 493 -20.28 -29.59 3.66
C LEU A 493 -20.32 -29.30 5.18
N HIS A 494 -19.17 -29.07 5.77
CA HIS A 494 -19.03 -28.98 7.23
C HIS A 494 -18.79 -27.56 7.74
N GLY A 495 -18.10 -26.71 6.98
CA GLY A 495 -17.78 -25.36 7.38
C GLY A 495 -17.99 -24.36 6.24
N VAL A 496 -18.33 -23.11 6.59
CA VAL A 496 -18.45 -22.01 5.65
C VAL A 496 -17.92 -20.73 6.26
N TRP A 497 -17.25 -19.94 5.46
CA TRP A 497 -16.69 -18.65 5.82
C TRP A 497 -16.93 -17.60 4.72
N ALA A 498 -17.06 -16.34 5.14
CA ALA A 498 -17.05 -15.17 4.27
C ALA A 498 -16.48 -13.98 5.02
N ALA A 499 -15.79 -13.10 4.33
CA ALA A 499 -15.43 -11.80 4.89
C ALA A 499 -16.69 -10.93 5.12
N PRO A 500 -16.73 -10.09 6.15
CA PRO A 500 -17.83 -9.15 6.38
C PRO A 500 -18.12 -8.30 5.15
N GLY A 501 -19.40 -8.15 4.79
CA GLY A 501 -19.83 -7.40 3.59
C GLY A 501 -19.54 -8.08 2.25
N SER A 502 -18.78 -9.18 2.21
CA SER A 502 -18.42 -9.89 0.98
C SER A 502 -19.61 -10.62 0.35
N LEU A 503 -19.55 -10.77 -0.97
CA LEU A 503 -20.41 -11.67 -1.74
C LEU A 503 -19.78 -13.04 -1.98
N ASP A 504 -18.52 -13.20 -1.63
CA ASP A 504 -17.74 -14.41 -1.84
C ASP A 504 -17.81 -15.29 -0.58
N PHE A 505 -18.28 -16.50 -0.74
CA PHE A 505 -18.35 -17.49 0.34
C PHE A 505 -17.47 -18.69 0.00
N ILE A 506 -16.79 -19.24 0.97
CA ILE A 506 -15.98 -20.45 0.82
C ILE A 506 -16.55 -21.52 1.75
N ALA A 507 -16.90 -22.66 1.21
CA ALA A 507 -17.36 -23.80 1.97
C ALA A 507 -16.45 -25.01 1.77
N VAL A 508 -16.29 -25.79 2.84
CA VAL A 508 -15.40 -26.98 2.86
C VAL A 508 -16.15 -28.19 3.38
N GLY A 509 -15.72 -29.39 2.94
CA GLY A 509 -16.46 -30.59 3.29
C GLY A 509 -15.71 -31.91 3.08
N ALA A 510 -16.50 -32.98 2.95
CA ALA A 510 -15.99 -34.34 2.80
C ALA A 510 -15.14 -34.51 1.52
N GLY A 511 -14.19 -35.45 1.56
CA GLY A 511 -13.33 -35.77 0.43
C GLY A 511 -12.38 -34.63 0.02
N GLY A 512 -12.10 -33.68 0.91
CA GLY A 512 -11.27 -32.50 0.60
C GLY A 512 -11.99 -31.45 -0.23
N THR A 513 -13.30 -31.52 -0.35
CA THR A 513 -14.10 -30.61 -1.19
C THR A 513 -13.97 -29.17 -0.69
N ILE A 514 -13.71 -28.25 -1.63
CA ILE A 514 -13.72 -26.79 -1.42
C ILE A 514 -14.56 -26.19 -2.54
N VAL A 515 -15.59 -25.45 -2.17
CA VAL A 515 -16.44 -24.70 -3.11
C VAL A 515 -16.46 -23.22 -2.76
N ARG A 516 -16.42 -22.39 -3.76
CA ARG A 516 -16.46 -20.92 -3.60
C ARG A 516 -17.57 -20.32 -4.44
N SER A 517 -18.27 -19.35 -3.87
CA SER A 517 -19.15 -18.49 -4.63
C SER A 517 -18.43 -17.20 -5.05
N ASP A 518 -18.74 -16.72 -6.23
CA ASP A 518 -18.40 -15.41 -6.74
C ASP A 518 -19.61 -14.77 -7.45
N ARG A 519 -19.40 -13.67 -8.16
CA ARG A 519 -20.47 -12.99 -8.92
C ARG A 519 -21.04 -13.86 -10.04
N GLU A 520 -20.31 -14.87 -10.51
CA GLU A 520 -20.73 -15.77 -11.59
C GLU A 520 -21.42 -17.03 -11.07
N GLY A 521 -21.36 -17.31 -9.77
CA GLY A 521 -21.98 -18.46 -9.13
C GLY A 521 -21.01 -19.30 -8.30
N TRP A 522 -21.37 -20.54 -8.01
CA TRP A 522 -20.57 -21.45 -7.21
C TRP A 522 -19.66 -22.31 -8.09
N LYS A 523 -18.40 -22.43 -7.70
CA LYS A 523 -17.34 -23.17 -8.42
C LYS A 523 -16.57 -24.05 -7.44
N ASN A 524 -16.10 -25.22 -7.92
CA ASN A 524 -15.17 -26.06 -7.18
C ASN A 524 -13.75 -25.46 -7.30
N GLU A 525 -13.08 -25.29 -6.17
CA GLU A 525 -11.65 -24.99 -6.13
C GLU A 525 -10.86 -26.30 -6.01
N THR A 526 -9.67 -26.37 -6.64
CA THR A 526 -8.81 -27.55 -6.58
C THR A 526 -8.23 -27.69 -5.18
N SER A 527 -8.49 -28.84 -4.53
CA SER A 527 -7.93 -29.17 -3.21
C SER A 527 -6.70 -30.07 -3.36
N PRO A 528 -5.60 -29.80 -2.65
CA PRO A 528 -4.41 -30.68 -2.64
C PRO A 528 -4.57 -31.91 -1.74
N VAL A 529 -5.78 -32.16 -1.19
CA VAL A 529 -6.05 -33.26 -0.25
C VAL A 529 -7.38 -33.94 -0.56
N HIS A 530 -7.52 -35.18 -0.09
CA HIS A 530 -8.77 -35.95 -0.10
C HIS A 530 -9.36 -36.17 1.30
N SER A 531 -8.66 -35.71 2.34
CA SER A 531 -9.15 -35.79 3.72
C SER A 531 -10.32 -34.83 3.92
N THR A 532 -11.29 -35.22 4.74
CA THR A 532 -12.42 -34.36 5.07
C THR A 532 -11.95 -33.05 5.72
N LEU A 533 -12.37 -31.93 5.17
CA LEU A 533 -12.18 -30.60 5.74
C LEU A 533 -13.38 -30.26 6.63
N ARG A 534 -13.13 -29.87 7.87
CA ARG A 534 -14.16 -29.65 8.90
C ARG A 534 -14.38 -28.20 9.25
N ALA A 535 -13.32 -27.39 9.18
CA ALA A 535 -13.36 -25.98 9.54
C ALA A 535 -12.73 -25.13 8.46
N VAL A 536 -13.27 -23.95 8.25
CA VAL A 536 -12.70 -22.89 7.42
C VAL A 536 -12.86 -21.57 8.16
N ALA A 537 -11.80 -20.79 8.23
CA ALA A 537 -11.78 -19.49 8.87
C ALA A 537 -10.85 -18.54 8.11
N GLY A 538 -11.10 -17.26 8.21
CA GLY A 538 -10.26 -16.26 7.57
C GLY A 538 -10.30 -14.92 8.29
N THR A 539 -9.31 -14.07 8.01
CA THR A 539 -9.30 -12.70 8.50
C THR A 539 -10.43 -11.88 7.87
N PRO A 540 -10.96 -10.85 8.55
CA PRO A 540 -12.06 -10.04 8.03
C PRO A 540 -11.79 -9.41 6.65
N ASP A 541 -10.52 -9.17 6.33
CA ASP A 541 -10.09 -8.64 5.03
C ASP A 541 -9.90 -9.72 3.95
N GLY A 542 -10.07 -11.00 4.29
CA GLY A 542 -9.95 -12.14 3.38
C GLY A 542 -8.52 -12.47 2.93
N ARG A 543 -7.51 -11.83 3.53
CA ARG A 543 -6.09 -12.03 3.13
C ARG A 543 -5.51 -13.36 3.58
N LEU A 544 -5.95 -13.84 4.73
CA LEU A 544 -5.60 -15.17 5.22
C LEU A 544 -6.88 -15.99 5.32
N VAL A 545 -6.95 -17.07 4.57
CA VAL A 545 -8.02 -18.07 4.69
C VAL A 545 -7.38 -19.43 4.87
N LEU A 546 -7.76 -20.10 5.94
CA LEU A 546 -7.28 -21.43 6.30
C LEU A 546 -8.45 -22.42 6.28
N ALA A 547 -8.16 -23.66 5.90
CA ALA A 547 -9.08 -24.78 6.00
C ALA A 547 -8.39 -25.97 6.69
N ALA A 548 -9.08 -26.59 7.62
CA ALA A 548 -8.50 -27.66 8.43
C ALA A 548 -9.44 -28.85 8.54
N GLY A 549 -8.87 -30.05 8.81
CA GLY A 549 -9.69 -31.25 8.89
C GLY A 549 -8.97 -32.47 9.39
N ASP A 550 -9.44 -33.64 8.93
CA ASP A 550 -8.98 -34.94 9.38
C ASP A 550 -7.51 -35.19 9.06
N ALA A 551 -6.85 -36.01 9.87
CA ALA A 551 -5.44 -36.36 9.78
C ALA A 551 -4.48 -35.16 9.89
N GLY A 552 -4.85 -34.13 10.63
CA GLY A 552 -4.02 -32.94 10.85
C GLY A 552 -3.83 -32.08 9.60
N VAL A 553 -4.71 -32.21 8.62
CA VAL A 553 -4.63 -31.40 7.41
C VAL A 553 -4.90 -29.93 7.75
N MET A 554 -3.97 -29.07 7.33
CA MET A 554 -4.10 -27.64 7.33
C MET A 554 -3.78 -27.10 5.94
N LEU A 555 -4.67 -26.33 5.38
CA LEU A 555 -4.54 -25.70 4.07
C LEU A 555 -4.61 -24.18 4.22
N ARG A 556 -3.79 -23.51 3.43
CA ARG A 556 -3.84 -22.05 3.28
C ARG A 556 -4.18 -21.71 1.83
N ARG A 557 -5.10 -20.77 1.65
CA ARG A 557 -5.42 -20.19 0.36
C ARG A 557 -4.38 -19.15 0.00
N THR A 558 -3.73 -19.31 -1.17
CA THR A 558 -2.80 -18.33 -1.72
C THR A 558 -3.57 -17.14 -2.33
N ARG A 559 -2.88 -16.07 -2.64
CA ARG A 559 -3.44 -14.90 -3.33
C ARG A 559 -3.93 -15.20 -4.73
N SER A 560 -3.29 -16.14 -5.43
CA SER A 560 -3.75 -16.66 -6.73
C SER A 560 -5.03 -17.48 -6.64
N GLY A 561 -5.51 -17.78 -5.42
CA GLY A 561 -6.70 -18.60 -5.18
C GLY A 561 -6.41 -20.09 -5.10
N GLU A 562 -5.15 -20.49 -5.11
CA GLU A 562 -4.75 -21.90 -4.96
C GLU A 562 -4.66 -22.29 -3.49
N TRP A 563 -4.91 -23.57 -3.17
CA TRP A 563 -4.77 -24.10 -1.83
C TRP A 563 -3.45 -24.86 -1.68
N THR A 564 -2.67 -24.49 -0.66
CA THR A 564 -1.39 -25.12 -0.33
C THR A 564 -1.44 -25.69 1.08
N ARG A 565 -0.67 -26.78 1.32
CA ARG A 565 -0.57 -27.37 2.67
C ARG A 565 0.34 -26.54 3.55
N GLU A 566 -0.12 -26.23 4.78
CA GLU A 566 0.74 -25.76 5.86
C GLU A 566 1.09 -26.94 6.80
N PRO A 567 2.35 -27.06 7.26
CA PRO A 567 2.73 -28.10 8.20
C PRO A 567 2.07 -27.88 9.59
N LEU A 568 1.41 -28.89 10.10
CA LEU A 568 0.84 -28.91 11.46
C LEU A 568 1.38 -30.14 12.21
N PRO A 569 2.60 -30.07 12.79
CA PRO A 569 3.28 -31.25 13.32
C PRO A 569 2.51 -31.92 14.46
N GLY A 570 2.29 -33.24 14.34
CA GLY A 570 1.70 -34.05 15.40
C GLY A 570 0.21 -33.84 15.63
N ALA A 571 -0.49 -33.11 14.76
CA ALA A 571 -1.94 -32.91 14.86
C ALA A 571 -2.71 -34.16 14.45
N GLY A 572 -3.82 -34.39 15.13
CA GLY A 572 -4.86 -35.37 14.76
C GLY A 572 -5.98 -34.71 13.95
N ASP A 573 -7.20 -35.25 14.04
CA ASP A 573 -8.36 -34.66 13.34
C ASP A 573 -8.70 -33.29 13.93
N ILE A 574 -8.48 -32.23 13.18
CA ILE A 574 -8.84 -30.87 13.58
C ILE A 574 -10.35 -30.74 13.54
N THR A 575 -10.95 -30.38 14.67
CA THR A 575 -12.40 -30.26 14.84
C THR A 575 -12.89 -28.82 14.75
N THR A 576 -12.06 -27.86 15.18
CA THR A 576 -12.44 -26.45 15.21
C THR A 576 -11.21 -25.56 15.05
N MET A 577 -11.42 -24.39 14.49
CA MET A 577 -10.38 -23.40 14.24
C MET A 577 -10.98 -22.01 14.24
N THR A 578 -10.20 -21.04 14.69
CA THR A 578 -10.54 -19.63 14.58
C THR A 578 -9.31 -18.80 14.21
N ILE A 579 -9.54 -17.63 13.64
CA ILE A 579 -8.48 -16.66 13.26
C ILE A 579 -8.90 -15.30 13.81
N ASP A 580 -8.00 -14.63 14.50
CA ASP A 580 -8.22 -13.26 14.92
C ASP A 580 -7.99 -12.26 13.74
N PRO A 581 -8.45 -11.02 13.83
CA PRO A 581 -8.22 -10.01 12.78
C PRO A 581 -6.76 -9.73 12.46
N ALA A 582 -5.83 -10.01 13.39
CA ALA A 582 -4.39 -9.86 13.19
C ALA A 582 -3.73 -11.07 12.50
N GLY A 583 -4.51 -12.11 12.17
CA GLY A 583 -4.01 -13.31 11.49
C GLY A 583 -3.42 -14.38 12.41
N VAL A 584 -3.54 -14.23 13.73
CA VAL A 584 -3.22 -15.29 14.70
C VAL A 584 -4.34 -16.31 14.69
N ALA A 585 -4.02 -17.57 14.44
CA ALA A 585 -5.02 -18.63 14.43
C ALA A 585 -4.83 -19.61 15.58
N LEU A 586 -5.94 -20.15 16.09
CA LEU A 586 -5.98 -21.31 16.96
C LEU A 586 -6.69 -22.44 16.25
N ALA A 587 -6.14 -23.66 16.36
CA ALA A 587 -6.76 -24.88 15.88
C ALA A 587 -6.75 -25.93 17.01
N ALA A 588 -7.82 -26.67 17.16
CA ALA A 588 -7.90 -27.73 18.15
C ALA A 588 -8.29 -29.06 17.49
N ASP A 589 -7.66 -30.14 17.95
CA ASP A 589 -7.98 -31.47 17.47
C ASP A 589 -8.95 -32.23 18.43
N ARG A 590 -9.42 -33.37 17.96
CA ARG A 590 -10.35 -34.22 18.68
C ARG A 590 -9.81 -34.74 20.01
N GLN A 591 -8.51 -34.74 20.24
CA GLN A 591 -7.84 -35.13 21.47
C GLN A 591 -7.68 -33.98 22.48
N GLY A 592 -8.09 -32.74 22.09
CA GLY A 592 -7.97 -31.56 22.95
C GLY A 592 -6.60 -30.89 22.90
N ARG A 593 -5.77 -31.27 21.93
CA ARG A 593 -4.50 -30.59 21.68
C ARG A 593 -4.78 -29.31 20.88
N VAL A 594 -4.09 -28.22 21.21
CA VAL A 594 -4.29 -26.91 20.60
C VAL A 594 -3.00 -26.44 19.99
N TRP A 595 -3.09 -25.89 18.81
CA TRP A 595 -2.00 -25.24 18.08
C TRP A 595 -2.31 -23.78 17.86
N ARG A 596 -1.28 -22.97 17.94
CA ARG A 596 -1.30 -21.57 17.55
C ARG A 596 -0.52 -21.38 16.27
N ARG A 597 -1.08 -20.63 15.34
CA ARG A 597 -0.37 -20.07 14.21
C ARG A 597 0.09 -18.68 14.56
N ASN A 598 1.39 -18.41 14.40
CA ASN A 598 1.89 -17.06 14.49
C ASN A 598 1.68 -16.31 13.16
N ILE A 599 1.93 -15.01 13.17
CA ILE A 599 1.70 -14.15 11.99
C ILE A 599 2.64 -14.46 10.81
N VAL A 600 3.81 -15.07 11.03
CA VAL A 600 4.70 -15.54 9.95
C VAL A 600 4.31 -16.92 9.38
N GLY A 601 3.27 -17.54 9.91
CA GLY A 601 2.71 -18.78 9.39
C GLY A 601 3.24 -20.06 10.01
N ALA A 602 4.04 -19.97 11.06
CA ALA A 602 4.49 -21.15 11.80
C ALA A 602 3.44 -21.59 12.84
N TRP A 603 3.31 -22.90 13.03
CA TRP A 603 2.38 -23.49 13.98
C TRP A 603 3.12 -24.09 15.17
N ASP A 604 2.80 -23.61 16.37
CA ASP A 604 3.33 -24.09 17.63
C ASP A 604 2.26 -24.81 18.42
N ARG A 605 2.59 -25.97 18.99
CA ARG A 605 1.71 -26.68 19.89
C ARG A 605 1.70 -25.98 21.26
N LEU A 606 0.52 -25.66 21.75
CA LEU A 606 0.36 -25.07 23.09
C LEU A 606 0.25 -26.16 24.16
N GLU A 607 0.87 -25.92 25.32
CA GLU A 607 0.66 -26.73 26.50
C GLU A 607 -0.68 -26.36 27.16
N THR A 608 -1.62 -27.29 27.14
CA THR A 608 -2.99 -27.07 27.57
C THR A 608 -3.45 -28.13 28.62
N PRO A 609 -2.76 -28.22 29.77
CA PRO A 609 -3.12 -29.23 30.78
C PRO A 609 -4.53 -28.99 31.31
N GLY A 610 -5.37 -30.04 31.27
CA GLY A 610 -6.73 -30.00 31.85
C GLY A 610 -7.81 -29.39 30.95
N ILE A 611 -7.51 -28.95 29.74
CA ILE A 611 -8.51 -28.64 28.71
C ILE A 611 -8.93 -29.96 28.06
N GLY A 612 -10.21 -30.26 28.11
CA GLY A 612 -10.78 -31.38 27.34
C GLY A 612 -10.88 -31.00 25.84
N PRO A 613 -11.38 -31.93 25.01
CA PRO A 613 -11.66 -31.67 23.60
C PRO A 613 -12.53 -30.41 23.44
N LEU A 614 -12.10 -29.51 22.57
CA LEU A 614 -12.86 -28.32 22.23
C LEU A 614 -13.85 -28.64 21.09
N THR A 615 -15.12 -28.29 21.33
CA THR A 615 -16.19 -28.43 20.32
C THR A 615 -16.30 -27.22 19.44
N ALA A 616 -15.97 -26.03 19.94
CA ALA A 616 -15.94 -24.80 19.20
C ALA A 616 -14.82 -23.87 19.67
N LEU A 617 -14.27 -23.12 18.75
CA LEU A 617 -13.38 -21.97 18.95
C LEU A 617 -13.93 -20.78 18.20
N VAL A 618 -13.93 -19.62 18.83
CA VAL A 618 -14.35 -18.37 18.21
C VAL A 618 -13.38 -17.28 18.58
N ALA A 619 -12.99 -16.45 17.59
CA ALA A 619 -12.25 -15.24 17.87
C ALA A 619 -13.18 -14.27 18.59
N LEU A 620 -12.69 -13.69 19.63
CA LEU A 620 -13.28 -12.50 20.22
C LEU A 620 -12.67 -11.35 19.41
N ASP A 621 -13.47 -10.44 18.92
CA ASP A 621 -12.95 -9.18 18.40
C ASP A 621 -12.46 -8.39 19.61
N TRP A 622 -11.23 -8.71 19.97
CA TRP A 622 -10.70 -8.47 21.28
C TRP A 622 -10.12 -7.11 21.33
N VAL A 623 -10.88 -6.30 21.90
CA VAL A 623 -10.30 -5.15 22.49
C VAL A 623 -11.24 -4.46 23.45
N ARG A 624 -10.93 -4.46 24.68
CA ARG A 624 -11.45 -3.46 25.58
C ARG A 624 -10.78 -2.15 25.26
N VAL A 625 -11.59 -1.24 24.81
CA VAL A 625 -11.22 0.14 24.63
C VAL A 625 -11.17 0.78 25.99
N LEU A 626 -10.00 1.23 26.29
CA LEU A 626 -9.86 2.18 27.38
C LEU A 626 -10.15 3.55 26.76
N PRO A 627 -11.01 4.37 27.37
CA PRO A 627 -11.25 5.71 26.87
C PRO A 627 -9.91 6.43 26.81
N ILE A 628 -9.59 7.02 25.67
CA ILE A 628 -8.48 7.97 25.57
C ILE A 628 -8.83 9.08 26.56
N PRO A 629 -8.04 9.34 27.62
CA PRO A 629 -8.34 10.43 28.52
C PRO A 629 -8.46 11.71 27.67
N LYS A 630 -9.50 12.51 27.90
CA LYS A 630 -9.67 13.80 27.23
C LYS A 630 -8.44 14.70 27.39
N ASP A 631 -7.55 14.35 28.31
CA ASP A 631 -6.30 15.03 28.65
C ASP A 631 -5.04 14.25 28.24
N ALA A 632 -5.14 13.23 27.38
CA ALA A 632 -3.97 12.55 26.86
C ALA A 632 -3.06 13.58 26.16
N ARG A 633 -2.07 14.04 26.88
CA ARG A 633 -1.13 15.05 26.42
C ARG A 633 0.05 14.37 25.77
N TYR A 634 0.01 14.32 24.49
CA TYR A 634 1.17 14.02 23.71
C TYR A 634 1.93 15.31 23.48
N VAL A 635 2.85 15.61 24.37
CA VAL A 635 3.63 16.84 24.26
C VAL A 635 4.94 16.49 23.58
N ARG A 636 5.17 17.04 22.42
CA ARG A 636 6.52 17.11 21.89
C ARG A 636 7.31 18.06 22.77
N GLN A 637 8.30 17.48 23.42
CA GLN A 637 9.16 18.23 24.33
C GLN A 637 10.42 18.67 23.59
N SER A 638 11.12 19.65 24.14
CA SER A 638 12.39 20.12 23.60
C SER A 638 13.45 18.99 23.56
N ALA A 639 14.52 19.20 22.82
CA ALA A 639 15.62 18.23 22.76
C ALA A 639 16.17 17.82 24.14
N ALA A 640 16.04 18.67 25.16
CA ALA A 640 16.43 18.36 26.54
C ALA A 640 15.48 17.36 27.20
N GLU A 641 14.25 17.22 26.69
CA GLU A 641 13.18 16.37 27.22
C GLU A 641 12.99 15.07 26.41
N LEU A 642 13.74 14.90 25.32
CA LEU A 642 13.74 13.67 24.53
C LEU A 642 13.91 12.39 25.36
N PRO A 643 14.76 12.34 26.42
CA PRO A 643 14.86 11.18 27.29
C PRO A 643 13.53 10.81 27.98
N GLU A 644 12.72 11.79 28.32
CA GLU A 644 11.39 11.53 28.92
C GLU A 644 10.40 10.99 27.88
N LEU A 645 10.43 11.54 26.67
CA LEU A 645 9.63 11.01 25.57
C LEU A 645 10.05 9.58 25.22
N ALA A 646 11.35 9.27 25.18
CA ALA A 646 11.86 7.94 24.98
C ALA A 646 11.39 6.97 26.05
N ARG A 647 11.47 7.42 27.28
CA ARG A 647 11.01 6.65 28.42
C ARG A 647 9.54 6.33 28.34
N TYR A 648 8.72 7.30 27.91
CA TYR A 648 7.28 7.12 27.69
C TYR A 648 6.98 6.15 26.53
N LEU A 649 7.73 6.22 25.43
CA LEU A 649 7.48 5.41 24.23
C LEU A 649 7.98 3.97 24.34
N ALA A 650 9.04 3.73 25.10
CA ALA A 650 9.78 2.47 25.04
C ALA A 650 9.99 1.77 26.38
N ALA A 651 9.76 2.42 27.52
CA ALA A 651 10.01 1.81 28.81
C ALA A 651 9.08 0.63 29.12
N PRO A 652 9.58 -0.40 29.78
CA PRO A 652 8.75 -1.40 30.44
C PRO A 652 7.80 -0.75 31.45
N ASP A 653 6.61 -1.35 31.63
CA ASP A 653 5.54 -0.82 32.48
C ASP A 653 6.00 -0.50 33.91
N ASP A 654 6.92 -1.28 34.47
CA ASP A 654 7.45 -1.13 35.83
C ASP A 654 8.37 0.09 36.00
N GLU A 655 9.10 0.51 34.97
CA GLU A 655 9.97 1.69 35.03
C GLU A 655 9.19 3.01 34.98
N LEU A 656 8.03 3.02 34.36
CA LEU A 656 7.15 4.19 34.27
C LEU A 656 6.16 4.31 35.41
N GLY A 657 6.11 3.31 36.31
CA GLY A 657 5.08 3.25 37.33
C GLY A 657 3.68 3.02 36.77
N LEU A 658 3.59 2.55 35.53
CA LEU A 658 2.35 2.18 34.88
C LEU A 658 1.88 0.79 35.33
N PRO A 659 0.58 0.49 35.28
CA PRO A 659 0.10 -0.83 35.63
C PRO A 659 0.74 -1.89 34.72
N PRO A 660 1.06 -3.09 35.24
CA PRO A 660 1.54 -4.17 34.39
C PRO A 660 0.62 -4.37 33.19
N GLY A 661 1.15 -4.23 31.97
CA GLY A 661 0.37 -4.38 30.75
C GLY A 661 0.07 -3.10 30.00
N ASP A 662 0.70 -1.97 30.34
CA ASP A 662 0.61 -0.81 29.48
C ASP A 662 1.13 -1.15 28.07
N ARG A 663 0.21 -1.10 27.13
CA ARG A 663 0.44 -1.46 25.74
C ARG A 663 0.88 -0.28 24.90
N GLY A 664 1.09 0.89 25.50
CA GLY A 664 1.57 2.09 24.83
C GLY A 664 3.07 2.10 24.55
N ALA A 665 3.87 1.26 25.20
CA ALA A 665 5.31 1.18 24.96
C ALA A 665 5.60 0.56 23.59
N VAL A 666 6.48 1.19 22.81
CA VAL A 666 6.83 0.73 21.45
C VAL A 666 7.64 -0.56 21.53
N GLN A 667 8.78 -0.55 22.24
CA GLN A 667 9.66 -1.71 22.43
C GLN A 667 9.13 -2.63 23.54
N ARG A 668 8.15 -3.41 23.17
CA ARG A 668 7.56 -4.39 24.07
C ARG A 668 7.83 -5.80 23.58
N GLY A 669 8.61 -6.55 24.37
CA GLY A 669 8.96 -7.92 24.05
C GLY A 669 10.20 -8.08 23.19
N PHE A 670 10.85 -7.00 22.82
CA PHE A 670 12.08 -6.98 22.07
C PHE A 670 12.94 -5.79 22.53
N THR A 671 14.27 -5.88 22.29
CA THR A 671 15.26 -4.87 22.69
C THR A 671 16.03 -4.32 21.49
N THR A 672 15.89 -4.92 20.31
CA THR A 672 16.56 -4.45 19.10
C THR A 672 16.24 -2.98 18.84
N PRO A 673 17.24 -2.13 18.50
CA PRO A 673 17.01 -0.74 18.10
C PRO A 673 15.96 -0.62 17.03
N ILE A 674 15.14 0.45 17.09
CA ILE A 674 14.02 0.58 16.17
C ILE A 674 13.88 1.99 15.62
N LEU A 675 13.72 2.09 14.31
CA LEU A 675 13.33 3.30 13.59
C LEU A 675 11.87 3.16 13.15
N PHE A 676 11.00 4.07 13.56
CA PHE A 676 9.57 3.98 13.28
C PHE A 676 8.92 5.34 13.01
N GLY A 677 7.80 5.32 12.28
CA GLY A 677 6.97 6.48 12.04
C GLY A 677 5.94 6.67 13.14
N ALA A 678 5.78 7.90 13.61
CA ALA A 678 4.83 8.28 14.64
C ALA A 678 4.10 9.59 14.29
N ILE A 679 2.93 9.80 14.89
CA ILE A 679 2.29 11.12 14.91
C ILE A 679 2.67 11.79 16.21
N SER A 680 3.35 12.92 16.11
CA SER A 680 3.68 13.77 17.26
C SER A 680 2.94 15.11 17.20
N TRP A 681 2.94 15.84 18.28
CA TRP A 681 2.36 17.18 18.30
C TRP A 681 3.11 18.13 19.21
N GLU A 682 3.06 19.39 18.84
CA GLU A 682 3.58 20.51 19.62
C GLU A 682 2.49 21.55 19.83
N ARG A 683 2.56 22.26 20.92
CA ARG A 683 1.65 23.39 21.13
C ARG A 683 2.33 24.65 20.58
N ASP A 684 1.70 25.29 19.61
CA ASP A 684 2.16 26.58 19.11
C ASP A 684 2.28 27.60 20.25
N ALA A 685 3.40 28.30 20.32
CA ALA A 685 3.68 29.23 21.40
C ALA A 685 2.76 30.49 21.39
N GLU A 686 2.31 30.86 20.18
CA GLU A 686 1.50 32.12 20.00
C GLU A 686 -0.01 31.80 20.01
N SER A 687 -0.45 30.85 19.15
CA SER A 687 -1.88 30.50 19.02
C SER A 687 -2.38 29.56 20.10
N ARG A 688 -1.48 28.83 20.78
CA ARG A 688 -1.76 27.69 21.67
C ARG A 688 -2.50 26.52 21.01
N GLU A 689 -2.60 26.52 19.70
CA GLU A 689 -3.15 25.41 18.93
C GLU A 689 -2.19 24.23 18.91
N ARG A 690 -2.72 23.03 18.66
CA ARG A 690 -1.91 21.83 18.49
C ARG A 690 -1.46 21.73 17.04
N LEU A 691 -0.15 21.73 16.83
CA LEU A 691 0.48 21.42 15.56
C LEU A 691 0.81 19.93 15.54
N LEU A 692 0.25 19.20 14.60
CA LEU A 692 0.52 17.77 14.39
C LEU A 692 1.68 17.61 13.42
N TYR A 693 2.56 16.65 13.71
CA TYR A 693 3.70 16.33 12.85
C TYR A 693 3.71 14.83 12.51
N ASN A 694 4.10 14.54 11.29
CA ASN A 694 4.47 13.19 10.85
C ASN A 694 5.96 13.01 11.16
N THR A 695 6.29 12.16 12.13
CA THR A 695 7.61 12.12 12.77
C THR A 695 8.23 10.74 12.65
N ALA A 696 9.50 10.67 12.25
CA ALA A 696 10.32 9.47 12.40
C ALA A 696 11.07 9.54 13.74
N VAL A 697 11.09 8.42 14.47
CA VAL A 697 11.72 8.29 15.79
C VAL A 697 12.68 7.10 15.78
N LEU A 698 13.89 7.28 16.27
CA LEU A 698 14.87 6.22 16.48
C LEU A 698 15.07 5.98 17.98
N LEU A 699 14.89 4.72 18.42
CA LEU A 699 15.17 4.26 19.78
C LEU A 699 16.39 3.33 19.80
N ASP A 700 17.18 3.42 20.86
CA ASP A 700 18.27 2.48 21.12
C ASP A 700 17.78 1.20 21.83
N GLU A 701 18.69 0.27 22.15
CA GLU A 701 18.41 -1.01 22.83
C GLU A 701 17.85 -0.82 24.25
N ARG A 702 17.99 0.38 24.81
CA ARG A 702 17.50 0.75 26.15
C ARG A 702 16.20 1.54 26.09
N GLY A 703 15.61 1.64 24.91
CA GLY A 703 14.40 2.41 24.69
C GLY A 703 14.57 3.94 24.79
N ARG A 704 15.78 4.47 24.66
CA ARG A 704 16.01 5.91 24.69
C ARG A 704 15.91 6.48 23.28
N VAL A 705 15.30 7.64 23.14
CA VAL A 705 15.24 8.36 21.86
C VAL A 705 16.64 8.83 21.47
N VAL A 706 17.17 8.27 20.39
CA VAL A 706 18.41 8.70 19.77
C VAL A 706 18.17 9.99 18.97
N GLY A 707 17.02 10.08 18.30
CA GLY A 707 16.66 11.26 17.54
C GLY A 707 15.22 11.22 17.01
N THR A 708 14.74 12.41 16.61
CA THR A 708 13.47 12.59 15.93
C THR A 708 13.65 13.43 14.67
N TYR A 709 12.85 13.13 13.66
CA TYR A 709 12.78 13.87 12.40
C TYR A 709 11.33 14.09 12.01
N ASP A 710 10.93 15.33 11.81
CA ASP A 710 9.61 15.69 11.33
C ASP A 710 9.64 15.91 9.84
N LYS A 711 8.68 15.33 9.15
CA LYS A 711 8.50 15.48 7.71
C LYS A 711 8.50 16.93 7.28
N VAL A 712 9.43 17.30 6.41
CA VAL A 712 9.61 18.68 5.90
C VAL A 712 8.70 18.92 4.71
N HIS A 713 8.68 17.99 3.75
CA HIS A 713 7.88 18.12 2.53
C HIS A 713 6.56 17.36 2.67
N ARG A 714 5.50 18.14 2.92
CA ARG A 714 4.13 17.60 3.08
C ARG A 714 3.50 17.28 1.74
N LEU A 715 2.68 16.24 1.71
CA LEU A 715 1.90 15.86 0.52
C LEU A 715 0.72 16.83 0.32
N ILE A 716 0.68 17.47 -0.86
CA ILE A 716 -0.42 18.38 -1.25
C ILE A 716 -1.73 17.60 -1.32
N PHE A 717 -2.80 18.15 -0.75
CA PHE A 717 -4.14 17.57 -0.60
C PHE A 717 -4.25 16.32 0.29
N GLY A 718 -3.13 15.77 0.75
CA GLY A 718 -3.13 14.70 1.75
C GLY A 718 -2.84 15.22 3.15
N GLU A 719 -1.73 15.94 3.30
CA GLU A 719 -1.25 16.44 4.60
C GLU A 719 -1.46 17.95 4.79
N PHE A 720 -1.69 18.68 3.70
CA PHE A 720 -2.11 20.10 3.75
C PHE A 720 -2.82 20.51 2.45
N ILE A 721 -3.62 21.56 2.53
CA ILE A 721 -4.28 22.17 1.37
C ILE A 721 -3.59 23.49 1.06
N PRO A 722 -3.09 23.73 -0.16
CA PRO A 722 -2.54 25.03 -0.54
C PRO A 722 -3.54 26.15 -0.28
N PHE A 723 -3.08 27.20 0.39
CA PHE A 723 -3.91 28.32 0.86
C PHE A 723 -4.99 27.96 1.91
N GLY A 724 -5.00 26.72 2.45
CA GLY A 724 -5.95 26.31 3.48
C GLY A 724 -5.86 27.13 4.77
N ASP A 725 -4.66 27.57 5.14
CA ASP A 725 -4.42 28.45 6.29
C ASP A 725 -5.04 29.86 6.09
N VAL A 726 -5.19 30.31 4.83
CA VAL A 726 -5.83 31.58 4.47
C VAL A 726 -7.34 31.41 4.28
N PHE A 727 -7.75 30.27 3.76
CA PHE A 727 -9.14 29.91 3.48
C PHE A 727 -9.50 28.57 4.14
N PRO A 728 -9.80 28.53 5.45
CA PRO A 728 -10.08 27.31 6.20
C PRO A 728 -11.25 26.49 5.63
N ILE A 729 -12.15 27.11 4.88
CA ILE A 729 -13.27 26.44 4.19
C ILE A 729 -12.80 25.30 3.25
N PHE A 730 -11.56 25.35 2.77
CA PHE A 730 -11.02 24.28 1.93
C PHE A 730 -10.87 22.95 2.69
N TYR A 731 -10.58 22.98 3.99
CA TYR A 731 -10.57 21.79 4.84
C TYR A 731 -11.97 21.24 5.10
N GLU A 732 -13.01 22.10 5.07
CA GLU A 732 -14.40 21.64 5.14
C GLU A 732 -14.84 20.93 3.84
N TRP A 733 -14.30 21.37 2.69
CA TRP A 733 -14.60 20.76 1.38
C TRP A 733 -13.82 19.48 1.13
N ILE A 734 -12.67 19.31 1.76
CA ILE A 734 -11.80 18.14 1.64
C ILE A 734 -11.49 17.61 3.05
N PRO A 735 -12.47 16.97 3.72
CA PRO A 735 -12.29 16.50 5.11
C PRO A 735 -11.21 15.44 5.27
N ALA A 736 -10.85 14.75 4.16
CA ALA A 736 -9.79 13.75 4.14
C ALA A 736 -8.39 14.34 4.27
N ALA A 737 -8.20 15.64 3.94
CA ALA A 737 -6.91 16.28 4.09
C ALA A 737 -6.63 16.55 5.57
N SER A 738 -5.47 16.08 6.04
CA SER A 738 -4.94 16.41 7.37
C SER A 738 -4.37 17.82 7.36
N ASN A 739 -4.25 18.44 8.53
CA ASN A 739 -3.54 19.71 8.71
C ASN A 739 -2.26 19.47 9.52
N PHE A 740 -1.30 18.76 8.91
CA PHE A 740 0.00 18.56 9.52
C PHE A 740 0.88 19.79 9.38
N ALA A 741 1.63 20.11 10.43
CA ALA A 741 2.72 21.07 10.37
C ALA A 741 3.94 20.46 9.65
N GLY A 742 4.71 21.29 8.95
CA GLY A 742 5.96 20.86 8.34
C GLY A 742 7.13 20.95 9.32
N GLY A 743 8.04 19.97 9.25
CA GLY A 743 9.33 20.07 9.95
C GLY A 743 10.19 21.21 9.39
N HIS A 744 11.17 21.64 10.20
CA HIS A 744 12.02 22.78 9.85
C HIS A 744 13.44 22.39 9.41
N GLU A 745 13.86 21.15 9.65
CA GLU A 745 15.24 20.73 9.44
C GLU A 745 15.33 19.28 8.92
N VAL A 746 16.12 19.10 7.87
CA VAL A 746 16.49 17.76 7.38
C VAL A 746 17.60 17.19 8.29
N LYS A 747 17.38 15.96 8.78
CA LYS A 747 18.27 15.30 9.74
C LYS A 747 18.71 13.91 9.28
N ALA A 748 19.88 13.48 9.74
CA ALA A 748 20.29 12.09 9.76
C ALA A 748 20.51 11.67 11.22
N PHE A 749 20.25 10.42 11.52
CA PHE A 749 20.45 9.85 12.86
C PHE A 749 21.80 9.17 12.95
N ASP A 750 22.52 9.38 14.06
CA ASP A 750 23.75 8.66 14.38
C ASP A 750 23.44 7.57 15.41
N HIS A 751 23.62 6.31 15.02
CA HIS A 751 23.43 5.15 15.91
C HIS A 751 24.54 4.12 15.66
N ASP A 752 25.27 3.74 16.71
CA ASP A 752 26.38 2.77 16.69
C ASP A 752 27.41 3.02 15.59
N GLY A 753 27.77 4.30 15.37
CA GLY A 753 28.72 4.71 14.34
C GLY A 753 28.21 4.51 12.93
N THR A 754 26.90 4.36 12.74
CA THR A 754 26.19 4.37 11.45
C THR A 754 25.32 5.61 11.37
N ARG A 755 25.45 6.35 10.27
CA ARG A 755 24.60 7.51 10.01
C ARG A 755 23.46 7.16 9.06
N ILE A 756 22.23 7.28 9.55
CA ILE A 756 21.00 6.90 8.86
C ILE A 756 20.26 8.15 8.40
N GLY A 757 20.08 8.31 7.09
CA GLY A 757 19.26 9.36 6.49
C GLY A 757 17.82 8.88 6.35
N VAL A 758 16.85 9.69 6.74
CA VAL A 758 15.44 9.28 6.76
C VAL A 758 14.62 10.14 5.81
N PHE A 759 13.76 9.48 5.04
CA PHE A 759 12.65 10.05 4.29
C PHE A 759 11.34 9.63 4.95
N VAL A 760 10.33 10.49 4.90
CA VAL A 760 8.96 10.11 5.26
C VAL A 760 8.10 10.22 4.01
N CYS A 761 7.62 9.06 3.53
CA CYS A 761 6.69 8.92 2.41
C CYS A 761 7.19 9.63 1.13
N TYR A 762 6.41 10.55 0.60
CA TYR A 762 6.62 11.38 -0.60
C TYR A 762 8.02 12.03 -0.73
N GLU A 763 8.76 12.19 0.35
CA GLU A 763 10.09 12.84 0.33
C GLU A 763 11.11 12.06 -0.50
N ASP A 764 10.98 10.73 -0.62
CA ASP A 764 11.92 9.89 -1.37
C ASP A 764 11.80 10.05 -2.90
N ILE A 765 10.72 10.63 -3.41
CA ILE A 765 10.61 10.93 -4.85
C ILE A 765 11.19 12.31 -5.21
N LEU A 766 11.57 13.12 -4.23
CA LEU A 766 12.07 14.49 -4.43
C LEU A 766 13.60 14.52 -4.59
N PRO A 767 14.16 14.81 -5.81
CA PRO A 767 15.61 14.86 -6.01
C PRO A 767 16.31 15.93 -5.14
N ALA A 768 15.69 17.11 -5.00
CA ALA A 768 16.25 18.20 -4.21
C ALA A 768 16.40 17.82 -2.73
N PHE A 769 15.38 17.14 -2.16
CA PHE A 769 15.43 16.67 -0.79
C PHE A 769 16.54 15.63 -0.58
N SER A 770 16.72 14.71 -1.52
CA SER A 770 17.79 13.71 -1.39
C SER A 770 19.20 14.31 -1.44
N THR A 771 19.41 15.42 -2.15
CA THR A 771 20.68 16.15 -2.13
C THR A 771 20.90 16.88 -0.82
N GLU A 772 19.86 17.45 -0.23
CA GLU A 772 19.91 18.08 1.09
C GLU A 772 20.20 17.05 2.20
N LEU A 773 19.52 15.89 2.14
CA LEU A 773 19.79 14.78 3.07
C LEU A 773 21.22 14.24 2.89
N ALA A 774 21.71 14.10 1.66
CA ALA A 774 23.06 13.65 1.37
C ALA A 774 24.15 14.60 1.91
N ALA A 775 23.83 15.89 2.11
CA ALA A 775 24.74 16.84 2.75
C ALA A 775 24.96 16.52 4.25
N ARG A 776 24.07 15.71 4.85
CA ARG A 776 24.22 15.17 6.23
C ARG A 776 25.09 13.90 6.28
N GLU A 777 25.62 13.47 5.14
CA GLU A 777 26.54 12.33 4.97
C GLU A 777 26.01 10.98 5.52
N PRO A 778 24.78 10.59 5.21
CA PRO A 778 24.27 9.29 5.61
C PRO A 778 25.04 8.15 4.94
N GLU A 779 25.13 6.99 5.61
CA GLU A 779 25.66 5.74 5.05
C GLU A 779 24.54 4.82 4.54
N LEU A 780 23.33 5.00 5.08
CA LEU A 780 22.10 4.27 4.76
C LEU A 780 20.95 5.27 4.57
N LEU A 781 20.08 5.01 3.61
CA LEU A 781 18.83 5.73 3.44
C LEU A 781 17.67 4.83 3.87
N VAL A 782 16.76 5.37 4.66
CA VAL A 782 15.54 4.68 5.08
C VAL A 782 14.33 5.52 4.72
N ASN A 783 13.35 4.92 4.05
CA ASN A 783 12.04 5.53 3.83
C ASN A 783 10.98 4.84 4.68
N LEU A 784 10.26 5.62 5.46
CA LEU A 784 9.07 5.20 6.20
C LEU A 784 7.85 5.73 5.45
N THR A 785 7.03 4.85 4.90
CA THR A 785 5.92 5.27 4.03
C THR A 785 4.63 4.50 4.27
N ASN A 786 3.55 5.02 3.68
CA ASN A 786 2.23 4.41 3.73
C ASN A 786 1.54 4.62 2.38
N ASP A 787 1.54 3.58 1.56
CA ASP A 787 0.89 3.60 0.23
C ASP A 787 -0.58 3.15 0.28
N ALA A 788 -1.19 3.02 1.49
CA ALA A 788 -2.60 2.68 1.66
C ALA A 788 -3.58 3.64 0.95
N TRP A 789 -3.14 4.88 0.72
CA TRP A 789 -3.86 5.93 0.00
C TRP A 789 -4.22 5.53 -1.43
N PHE A 790 -3.44 4.67 -2.04
CA PHE A 790 -3.49 4.37 -3.47
C PHE A 790 -4.19 3.04 -3.77
N GLY A 791 -4.58 2.30 -2.73
CA GLY A 791 -5.23 1.00 -2.87
C GLY A 791 -4.41 0.00 -3.71
N ARG A 792 -5.07 -1.00 -4.26
CA ARG A 792 -4.43 -2.02 -5.12
C ARG A 792 -4.29 -1.53 -6.56
N THR A 793 -3.44 -0.54 -6.76
CA THR A 793 -3.16 0.06 -8.07
C THR A 793 -1.70 -0.12 -8.48
N ALA A 794 -1.32 0.46 -9.61
CA ALA A 794 0.08 0.47 -10.05
C ALA A 794 0.95 1.45 -9.23
N GLU A 795 0.35 2.32 -8.44
CA GLU A 795 1.06 3.42 -7.79
C GLU A 795 2.13 2.94 -6.80
N PRO A 796 1.94 1.96 -5.90
CA PRO A 796 3.01 1.51 -5.00
C PRO A 796 4.28 1.06 -5.74
N TYR A 797 4.15 0.43 -6.89
CA TYR A 797 5.28 0.08 -7.75
C TYR A 797 5.88 1.29 -8.46
N LEU A 798 5.04 2.26 -8.86
CA LEU A 798 5.50 3.52 -9.42
C LEU A 798 6.29 4.31 -8.38
N HIS A 799 5.78 4.43 -7.16
CA HIS A 799 6.46 5.10 -6.04
C HIS A 799 7.84 4.46 -5.77
N LEU A 800 7.90 3.14 -5.65
CA LEU A 800 9.17 2.41 -5.51
C LEU A 800 10.12 2.69 -6.70
N GLN A 801 9.62 2.70 -7.93
CA GLN A 801 10.43 2.99 -9.11
C GLN A 801 11.04 4.40 -9.07
N LEU A 802 10.27 5.40 -8.63
CA LEU A 802 10.74 6.77 -8.47
C LEU A 802 11.80 6.86 -7.35
N ALA A 803 11.56 6.19 -6.22
CA ALA A 803 12.45 6.15 -5.06
C ALA A 803 13.80 5.48 -5.37
N ARG A 804 13.84 4.42 -6.21
CA ARG A 804 15.06 3.72 -6.62
C ARG A 804 16.13 4.64 -7.19
N MET A 805 15.73 5.74 -7.82
CA MET A 805 16.69 6.72 -8.36
C MET A 805 17.53 7.39 -7.27
N ARG A 806 17.01 7.50 -6.04
CA ARG A 806 17.74 8.07 -4.89
C ARG A 806 18.98 7.24 -4.56
N SER A 807 18.87 5.90 -4.62
CA SER A 807 20.03 5.02 -4.41
C SER A 807 21.14 5.29 -5.42
N VAL A 808 20.79 5.44 -6.70
CA VAL A 808 21.77 5.70 -7.78
C VAL A 808 22.37 7.09 -7.66
N GLU A 809 21.56 8.11 -7.41
CA GLU A 809 22.00 9.50 -7.28
C GLU A 809 22.96 9.72 -6.09
N THR A 810 22.70 9.02 -4.99
CA THR A 810 23.47 9.21 -3.74
C THR A 810 24.50 8.13 -3.50
N ARG A 811 24.47 7.02 -4.22
CA ARG A 811 25.26 5.80 -3.99
C ARG A 811 25.12 5.24 -2.57
N LYS A 812 23.87 5.21 -2.11
CA LYS A 812 23.47 4.63 -0.82
C LYS A 812 22.50 3.48 -1.03
N THR A 813 22.54 2.51 -0.12
CA THR A 813 21.45 1.53 -0.03
C THR A 813 20.21 2.26 0.44
N LEU A 814 19.06 2.00 -0.18
CA LEU A 814 17.75 2.48 0.26
C LEU A 814 16.94 1.30 0.82
N VAL A 815 16.51 1.44 2.05
CA VAL A 815 15.59 0.55 2.71
C VAL A 815 14.24 1.26 2.80
N ARG A 816 13.21 0.67 2.23
CA ARG A 816 11.86 1.21 2.22
C ARG A 816 10.95 0.32 3.04
N SER A 817 10.38 0.83 4.13
CA SER A 817 9.39 0.15 4.95
C SER A 817 8.02 0.78 4.69
N THR A 818 7.07 -0.02 4.23
CA THR A 818 5.71 0.44 3.92
C THR A 818 4.70 -0.18 4.88
N ASN A 819 3.65 0.54 5.19
CA ASN A 819 2.53 -0.04 5.94
C ASN A 819 1.66 -0.94 5.04
N THR A 820 1.20 -0.38 3.93
CA THR A 820 0.65 -1.07 2.77
C THR A 820 1.40 -0.56 1.57
N GLY A 821 1.75 -1.41 0.63
CA GLY A 821 2.56 -1.03 -0.51
C GLY A 821 3.62 -2.07 -0.78
N VAL A 822 4.80 -1.63 -1.21
CA VAL A 822 5.92 -2.53 -1.48
C VAL A 822 7.10 -2.10 -0.61
N SER A 823 7.35 -2.84 0.48
CA SER A 823 8.61 -2.71 1.24
C SER A 823 9.75 -3.30 0.42
N ALA A 824 10.91 -2.66 0.44
CA ALA A 824 11.99 -3.05 -0.46
C ALA A 824 13.38 -2.68 0.05
N VAL A 825 14.37 -3.41 -0.43
CA VAL A 825 15.78 -3.06 -0.29
C VAL A 825 16.37 -2.84 -1.69
N VAL A 826 16.95 -1.66 -1.90
CA VAL A 826 17.55 -1.24 -3.16
C VAL A 826 19.04 -0.94 -2.95
N ASP A 827 19.90 -1.56 -3.76
CA ASP A 827 21.33 -1.36 -3.67
C ASP A 827 21.81 -0.01 -4.27
N PRO A 828 23.06 0.42 -4.05
CA PRO A 828 23.60 1.67 -4.55
C PRO A 828 23.66 1.81 -6.09
N VAL A 829 23.44 0.75 -6.86
CA VAL A 829 23.33 0.81 -8.33
C VAL A 829 21.87 0.81 -8.80
N GLY A 830 20.90 0.74 -7.88
CA GLY A 830 19.49 0.75 -8.18
C GLY A 830 18.88 -0.65 -8.42
N ARG A 831 19.59 -1.75 -8.08
CA ARG A 831 19.01 -3.10 -8.11
C ARG A 831 18.05 -3.29 -6.96
N LEU A 832 16.94 -3.89 -7.25
CA LEU A 832 16.01 -4.37 -6.24
C LEU A 832 16.54 -5.70 -5.70
N LEU A 833 16.99 -5.71 -4.43
CA LEU A 833 17.57 -6.90 -3.79
C LEU A 833 16.50 -7.78 -3.17
N ALA A 834 15.49 -7.16 -2.55
CA ALA A 834 14.36 -7.83 -1.93
C ALA A 834 13.15 -6.90 -1.94
N GLN A 835 11.96 -7.45 -1.98
CA GLN A 835 10.70 -6.73 -1.85
C GLN A 835 9.61 -7.62 -1.29
N THR A 836 8.62 -6.98 -0.64
CA THR A 836 7.36 -7.62 -0.22
C THR A 836 6.34 -7.59 -1.36
N ASP A 837 5.28 -8.32 -1.18
CA ASP A 837 4.10 -8.23 -2.05
C ASP A 837 3.08 -7.19 -1.50
N LEU A 838 2.15 -6.72 -2.34
CA LEU A 838 1.10 -5.77 -1.94
C LEU A 838 0.08 -6.31 -0.91
N ASP A 839 0.03 -7.61 -0.70
CA ASP A 839 -1.12 -8.27 -0.10
C ASP A 839 -0.79 -9.05 1.17
N GLY A 840 -0.96 -8.47 2.32
CA GLY A 840 -0.85 -9.15 3.61
C GLY A 840 0.30 -8.65 4.47
N PRO A 841 0.24 -8.87 5.78
CA PRO A 841 1.36 -8.55 6.65
C PRO A 841 2.55 -9.44 6.28
N GLU A 842 3.72 -8.81 6.15
CA GLU A 842 4.95 -9.47 5.75
C GLU A 842 6.14 -8.89 6.51
N THR A 843 7.17 -9.69 6.72
CA THR A 843 8.45 -9.23 7.26
C THR A 843 9.55 -9.47 6.23
N LEU A 844 10.51 -8.57 6.17
CA LEU A 844 11.64 -8.69 5.27
C LEU A 844 12.93 -8.50 6.04
N VAL A 845 13.85 -9.45 5.93
CA VAL A 845 15.20 -9.38 6.54
C VAL A 845 16.24 -9.33 5.43
N HIS A 846 17.16 -8.41 5.53
CA HIS A 846 18.26 -8.28 4.56
C HIS A 846 19.50 -7.64 5.15
N ASP A 847 20.69 -8.10 4.70
CA ASP A 847 21.96 -7.44 4.99
C ASP A 847 22.17 -6.27 4.02
N VAL A 848 22.30 -5.05 4.52
CA VAL A 848 22.43 -3.83 3.72
C VAL A 848 23.82 -3.25 3.81
N ALA A 849 24.40 -2.85 2.68
CA ALA A 849 25.72 -2.25 2.62
C ALA A 849 25.66 -0.78 3.08
N LEU A 850 26.55 -0.40 4.00
CA LEU A 850 26.72 0.97 4.49
C LEU A 850 27.75 1.70 3.62
N MET A 851 27.31 2.71 2.88
CA MET A 851 28.12 3.37 1.87
C MET A 851 28.46 4.80 2.26
N ALA A 852 29.73 5.12 2.41
CA ALA A 852 30.20 6.46 2.75
C ALA A 852 30.47 7.36 1.51
N GLU A 853 30.39 6.83 0.27
CA GLU A 853 30.73 7.58 -0.96
C GLU A 853 29.81 8.80 -1.15
N ARG A 854 30.37 9.90 -1.64
CA ARG A 854 29.64 11.10 -2.09
C ARG A 854 29.77 11.24 -3.59
N THR A 855 28.66 11.34 -4.29
CA THR A 855 28.58 11.48 -5.74
C THR A 855 28.83 12.93 -6.20
N VAL A 856 29.04 13.14 -7.50
CA VAL A 856 29.08 14.50 -8.07
C VAL A 856 27.71 15.16 -7.89
N TYR A 857 26.64 14.42 -8.17
CA TYR A 857 25.27 14.94 -8.03
C TYR A 857 24.98 15.43 -6.60
N THR A 858 25.35 14.67 -5.55
CA THR A 858 25.13 15.11 -4.16
C THR A 858 25.91 16.37 -3.77
N ARG A 859 26.93 16.77 -4.54
CA ARG A 859 27.72 18.01 -4.32
C ARG A 859 27.20 19.19 -5.13
N THR A 860 26.62 18.93 -6.32
CA THR A 860 26.22 19.96 -7.27
C THR A 860 24.71 20.15 -7.36
N GLY A 861 23.94 19.17 -6.84
CA GLY A 861 22.49 19.17 -7.00
C GLY A 861 22.05 19.25 -8.45
N ASP A 862 20.99 19.98 -8.70
CA ASP A 862 20.36 20.13 -10.01
C ASP A 862 21.08 21.12 -10.96
N LEU A 863 22.36 21.41 -10.72
CA LEU A 863 23.12 22.39 -11.52
C LEU A 863 23.04 22.10 -13.02
N PHE A 864 23.05 20.82 -13.44
CA PHE A 864 22.91 20.42 -14.84
C PHE A 864 21.60 20.92 -15.44
N ALA A 865 20.47 20.64 -14.78
CA ALA A 865 19.16 21.07 -15.24
C ALA A 865 19.01 22.60 -15.25
N GLN A 866 19.59 23.28 -14.23
CA GLN A 866 19.59 24.76 -14.12
C GLN A 866 20.39 25.40 -15.27
N VAL A 867 21.55 24.84 -15.61
CA VAL A 867 22.36 25.32 -16.77
C VAL A 867 21.59 25.16 -18.11
N LEU A 868 20.91 24.01 -18.27
CA LEU A 868 20.07 23.78 -19.44
C LEU A 868 18.91 24.78 -19.51
N LEU A 869 18.24 25.01 -18.41
CA LEU A 869 17.13 25.98 -18.29
C LEU A 869 17.59 27.39 -18.65
N PHE A 870 18.70 27.83 -18.08
CA PHE A 870 19.27 29.14 -18.38
C PHE A 870 19.67 29.28 -19.87
N GLY A 871 20.34 28.26 -20.43
CA GLY A 871 20.73 28.23 -21.83
C GLY A 871 19.54 28.30 -22.80
N VAL A 872 18.48 27.51 -22.51
CA VAL A 872 17.24 27.54 -23.30
C VAL A 872 16.54 28.88 -23.19
N ALA A 873 16.45 29.48 -21.99
CA ALA A 873 15.86 30.80 -21.79
C ALA A 873 16.58 31.89 -22.59
N LEU A 874 17.91 31.90 -22.57
CA LEU A 874 18.71 32.83 -23.37
C LEU A 874 18.43 32.67 -24.87
N LEU A 875 18.35 31.45 -25.41
CA LEU A 875 18.03 31.19 -26.80
C LEU A 875 16.61 31.65 -27.17
N VAL A 876 15.63 31.48 -26.31
CA VAL A 876 14.27 31.98 -26.52
C VAL A 876 14.26 33.51 -26.59
N VAL A 877 14.93 34.18 -25.66
CA VAL A 877 15.06 35.65 -25.65
C VAL A 877 15.76 36.15 -26.89
N ALA A 878 16.92 35.60 -27.24
CA ALA A 878 17.67 35.97 -28.45
C ALA A 878 16.82 35.79 -29.72
N ARG A 879 16.07 34.69 -29.84
CA ARG A 879 15.19 34.42 -30.98
C ARG A 879 14.05 35.44 -31.08
N ARG A 880 13.48 35.84 -29.91
CA ARG A 880 12.43 36.88 -29.88
C ARG A 880 12.94 38.24 -30.40
N PHE A 881 14.15 38.65 -29.98
CA PHE A 881 14.75 39.89 -30.44
C PHE A 881 15.12 39.84 -31.93
N ALA A 882 15.67 38.73 -32.40
CA ALA A 882 15.97 38.55 -33.84
C ALA A 882 14.70 38.64 -34.72
N ARG A 883 13.56 38.10 -34.28
CA ARG A 883 12.27 38.21 -35.01
C ARG A 883 11.64 39.61 -35.00
N ARG A 884 12.04 40.48 -34.05
CA ARG A 884 11.53 41.86 -34.00
C ARG A 884 12.36 42.81 -34.90
N ARG A 885 13.58 42.43 -35.25
CA ARG A 885 14.49 43.23 -36.08
C ARG A 885 14.46 42.87 -37.59
N GLY A 886 13.90 41.76 -37.95
CA GLY A 886 13.68 41.30 -39.32
C GLY A 886 12.18 41.17 -39.63
#